data_d0d8df144d207dcda6a797175ed2dd7f
#
_entry.id   d0d8df144d207dcda6a797175ed2dd7f
#
_cell.length_a   1.000
_cell.length_b   1.000
_cell.length_c   1.000
_cell.angle_alpha   90.00
_cell.angle_beta   90.00
_cell.angle_gamma   90.00
#
_symmetry.space_group_name_H-M   'P 1'
#
loop_
_entity.id
_entity.type
_entity.pdbx_description
1 polymer ?
#
loop_
_entity_poly.entity_id
_entity_poly.type
_entity_poly.pdbx_seq_one_letter_code
_entity_poly.pdbx_strand_id
1 'polypeptide(L)'
;MAKIQSVEPNIADLANGWLRSYKLPYKLEQESLNTEIDQALNDYASKSGGAGGNRPDAKLFLQDKNLVNYPILIEYKGYKDKLVLLDADGRVANKTAKNQPDFKTINSYAVNGAVHYANALLHYTSYTEIIAIGMTGYKDDAGKLQYEIGVYYVSKSNFGVGQKVDDYTDFSFLKKENFDQFIETVKQLHLTPEEIEKLRERREQEINASLVKLNNDIYQNEKGLSERDRVYLVAASIIATLGVPGKVAALEKAELKSSTEDGNRDGDIILHKIKAFLNEKNLPSEKRDLIVRTLQNTLTTDNINKVENGESQLKRVFTKIIDDLGIYYKIGLSTDFTGKLFNEMYSWLGFSQDKLNDVVLTPSYVATLLARLARVNKDSYVWDFATGSAGLLVASMNEMLIDAKEKIKSPDELARKSAQIKATQLLGLEILSEVYMLAILNMILMGDGSSNIINKDSLKEFDGNYGFGKTDEKFPADAFVLNPPYSAPGNGMVFVERALSMMSKGYAAIIIQNSAGSGKSTEYNKRILKHSTLLASVKMPIDLFIGKSSVQTNVYVFRVGEAHQKDDTVKFIDFSVDGYTRTNRKKASCNLRDTDHAKERYQELVDLVRFGKSKLNIFTEKEYYEGRIDPNNGADWNQTAPIDTKPTLEDFKKTVSDYLAWEVSNLLKNQSTEDDRLGK
;
A
#
# COMPACT_ATOMS: atom_id res chain seq x y z
N MET A 1 49.68 -20.11 -5.13
CA MET A 1 48.90 -19.88 -3.88
C MET A 1 48.26 -21.18 -3.50
N ALA A 2 48.49 -21.73 -2.30
CA ALA A 2 47.81 -22.91 -1.80
C ALA A 2 46.29 -22.61 -1.74
N LYS A 3 45.45 -23.52 -2.23
CA LYS A 3 43.98 -23.39 -2.09
C LYS A 3 43.68 -23.39 -0.58
N ILE A 4 43.11 -22.29 -0.06
CA ILE A 4 42.62 -22.23 1.31
C ILE A 4 41.51 -23.30 1.43
N GLN A 5 41.76 -24.30 2.26
CA GLN A 5 40.82 -25.40 2.47
C GLN A 5 39.66 -24.92 3.35
N SER A 6 38.41 -25.17 2.95
CA SER A 6 37.24 -24.86 3.77
C SER A 6 37.25 -25.64 5.07
N VAL A 7 36.96 -24.97 6.18
CA VAL A 7 36.78 -25.59 7.51
C VAL A 7 35.30 -25.76 7.88
N GLU A 8 34.38 -25.65 6.93
CA GLU A 8 32.94 -25.74 7.13
C GLU A 8 32.51 -27.02 7.88
N PRO A 9 33.09 -28.22 7.60
CA PRO A 9 32.79 -29.42 8.42
C PRO A 9 33.15 -29.26 9.90
N ASN A 10 34.26 -28.56 10.22
CA ASN A 10 34.64 -28.32 11.60
C ASN A 10 33.68 -27.36 12.31
N ILE A 11 33.19 -26.33 11.58
CA ILE A 11 32.17 -25.38 12.08
C ILE A 11 30.84 -26.09 12.29
N ALA A 12 30.41 -26.93 11.36
CA ALA A 12 29.21 -27.75 11.49
C ALA A 12 29.26 -28.68 12.67
N ASP A 13 30.40 -29.38 12.89
CA ASP A 13 30.56 -30.29 14.03
C ASP A 13 30.52 -29.55 15.37
N LEU A 14 31.20 -28.40 15.48
CA LEU A 14 31.17 -27.56 16.67
C LEU A 14 29.73 -27.07 16.97
N ALA A 15 29.05 -26.49 15.99
CA ALA A 15 27.70 -25.96 16.13
C ALA A 15 26.68 -27.06 16.45
N ASN A 16 26.71 -28.15 15.71
CA ASN A 16 25.84 -29.31 15.96
C ASN A 16 26.17 -29.98 17.29
N GLY A 17 27.42 -29.89 17.77
CA GLY A 17 27.84 -30.30 19.10
C GLY A 17 27.11 -29.53 20.21
N TRP A 18 26.97 -28.21 20.06
CA TRP A 18 26.17 -27.38 20.97
C TRP A 18 24.70 -27.76 20.91
N LEU A 19 24.10 -27.88 19.71
CA LEU A 19 22.70 -28.28 19.57
C LEU A 19 22.40 -29.59 20.29
N ARG A 20 23.29 -30.60 20.17
CA ARG A 20 23.20 -31.89 20.88
C ARG A 20 23.34 -31.74 22.39
N SER A 21 24.38 -31.00 22.84
CA SER A 21 24.66 -30.83 24.27
C SER A 21 23.55 -30.11 25.00
N TYR A 22 22.87 -29.16 24.31
CA TYR A 22 21.74 -28.40 24.83
C TYR A 22 20.40 -29.12 24.65
N LYS A 23 20.40 -30.34 24.09
CA LYS A 23 19.21 -31.16 23.82
C LYS A 23 18.14 -30.44 23.00
N LEU A 24 18.57 -29.62 22.03
CA LEU A 24 17.66 -28.90 21.16
C LEU A 24 17.06 -29.83 20.08
N PRO A 25 15.77 -29.67 19.71
CA PRO A 25 15.11 -30.51 18.72
C PRO A 25 15.46 -30.02 17.31
N TYR A 26 16.72 -30.19 16.87
CA TYR A 26 17.16 -29.77 15.55
C TYR A 26 17.06 -30.89 14.51
N LYS A 27 16.97 -30.46 13.25
CA LYS A 27 17.00 -31.27 12.03
C LYS A 27 18.13 -30.80 11.14
N LEU A 28 18.80 -31.72 10.47
CA LEU A 28 19.86 -31.40 9.52
C LEU A 28 19.30 -31.37 8.09
N GLU A 29 19.99 -30.73 7.20
CA GLU A 29 19.75 -30.55 5.77
C GLU A 29 18.51 -31.25 5.17
N GLN A 30 18.58 -32.59 5.04
CA GLN A 30 17.54 -33.39 4.37
C GLN A 30 16.44 -33.88 5.30
N GLU A 31 16.62 -33.76 6.61
CA GLU A 31 15.59 -34.18 7.58
C GLU A 31 14.41 -33.19 7.54
N SER A 32 13.20 -33.74 7.61
CA SER A 32 11.98 -32.91 7.67
C SER A 32 11.83 -32.21 9.01
N LEU A 33 11.54 -30.92 9.01
CA LEU A 33 11.15 -30.18 10.22
C LEU A 33 9.61 -30.22 10.37
N ASN A 34 8.90 -29.75 9.37
CA ASN A 34 7.47 -29.98 9.15
C ASN A 34 7.16 -29.77 7.66
N THR A 35 6.01 -30.25 7.20
CA THR A 35 5.64 -30.23 5.79
C THR A 35 5.55 -28.81 5.22
N GLU A 36 5.02 -27.85 5.99
CA GLU A 36 4.86 -26.46 5.55
C GLU A 36 6.21 -25.77 5.30
N ILE A 37 7.17 -25.95 6.22
CA ILE A 37 8.52 -25.37 6.12
C ILE A 37 9.30 -26.04 4.98
N ASP A 38 9.25 -27.35 4.88
CA ASP A 38 10.01 -28.11 3.89
C ASP A 38 9.51 -27.79 2.47
N GLN A 39 8.20 -27.63 2.30
CA GLN A 39 7.62 -27.22 1.02
C GLN A 39 8.01 -25.78 0.67
N ALA A 40 7.94 -24.84 1.61
CA ALA A 40 8.34 -23.45 1.39
C ALA A 40 9.82 -23.34 0.96
N LEU A 41 10.72 -24.10 1.59
CA LEU A 41 12.13 -24.15 1.21
C LEU A 41 12.35 -24.76 -0.17
N ASN A 42 11.49 -25.68 -0.59
CA ASN A 42 11.57 -26.31 -1.90
C ASN A 42 10.99 -25.43 -3.03
N ASP A 43 9.95 -24.67 -2.72
CA ASP A 43 9.24 -23.81 -3.71
C ASP A 43 9.95 -22.49 -3.96
N TYR A 44 10.75 -22.01 -3.02
CA TYR A 44 11.51 -20.79 -3.17
C TYR A 44 12.76 -20.98 -4.04
N ALA A 45 13.16 -19.92 -4.76
CA ALA A 45 14.38 -19.97 -5.57
C ALA A 45 15.59 -20.42 -4.71
N SER A 46 16.41 -21.35 -5.24
CA SER A 46 17.56 -21.84 -4.50
C SER A 46 18.57 -20.72 -4.23
N LYS A 47 19.39 -20.86 -3.19
CA LYS A 47 20.49 -19.94 -2.91
C LYS A 47 21.51 -19.78 -4.04
N SER A 48 21.49 -20.69 -5.01
CA SER A 48 22.34 -20.68 -6.21
C SER A 48 21.62 -20.21 -7.48
N GLY A 49 20.33 -19.84 -7.38
CA GLY A 49 19.55 -19.28 -8.50
C GLY A 49 18.80 -20.31 -9.36
N GLY A 50 18.71 -21.57 -8.93
CA GLY A 50 17.87 -22.58 -9.56
C GLY A 50 16.48 -22.69 -8.93
N ALA A 51 15.64 -23.57 -9.46
CA ALA A 51 14.36 -23.92 -8.84
C ALA A 51 14.57 -24.91 -7.70
N GLY A 52 14.05 -24.59 -6.52
CA GLY A 52 14.02 -25.48 -5.35
C GLY A 52 15.38 -25.81 -4.73
N GLY A 53 15.36 -26.74 -3.78
CA GLY A 53 16.59 -27.31 -3.21
C GLY A 53 17.24 -26.47 -2.11
N ASN A 54 16.50 -25.54 -1.50
CA ASN A 54 16.99 -24.84 -0.31
C ASN A 54 17.05 -25.79 0.87
N ARG A 55 18.28 -25.96 1.42
CA ARG A 55 18.54 -26.85 2.55
C ARG A 55 19.43 -26.13 3.55
N PRO A 56 18.84 -25.54 4.61
CA PRO A 56 19.61 -25.01 5.72
C PRO A 56 20.45 -26.13 6.36
N ASP A 57 21.67 -25.84 6.77
CA ASP A 57 22.57 -26.82 7.39
C ASP A 57 21.97 -27.40 8.69
N ALA A 58 21.26 -26.56 9.44
CA ALA A 58 20.42 -27.00 10.55
C ALA A 58 19.15 -26.16 10.64
N LYS A 59 18.08 -26.75 11.15
CA LYS A 59 16.78 -26.11 11.32
C LYS A 59 16.10 -26.58 12.60
N LEU A 60 15.46 -25.65 13.32
CA LEU A 60 14.76 -25.88 14.57
C LEU A 60 13.40 -25.23 14.55
N PHE A 61 12.54 -25.72 15.46
CA PHE A 61 11.23 -25.15 15.68
C PHE A 61 11.01 -25.03 17.17
N LEU A 62 11.13 -23.82 17.72
CA LEU A 62 11.02 -23.55 19.14
C LEU A 62 9.78 -22.71 19.44
N GLN A 63 9.29 -22.84 20.68
CA GLN A 63 8.08 -22.16 21.14
C GLN A 63 8.41 -21.34 22.39
N ASP A 64 7.93 -20.10 22.45
CA ASP A 64 8.05 -19.24 23.64
C ASP A 64 6.97 -19.56 24.69
N LYS A 65 7.05 -18.91 25.86
CA LYS A 65 6.09 -19.04 26.97
C LYS A 65 4.64 -18.69 26.59
N ASN A 66 4.44 -17.93 25.50
CA ASN A 66 3.13 -17.52 24.99
C ASN A 66 2.61 -18.48 23.90
N LEU A 67 3.26 -19.62 23.71
CA LEU A 67 2.94 -20.62 22.69
C LEU A 67 3.13 -20.12 21.23
N VAL A 68 3.93 -19.07 21.04
CA VAL A 68 4.30 -18.59 19.70
C VAL A 68 5.45 -19.45 19.17
N ASN A 69 5.31 -19.88 17.93
CA ASN A 69 6.28 -20.73 17.26
C ASN A 69 7.28 -19.92 16.45
N TYR A 70 8.57 -20.21 16.62
CA TYR A 70 9.67 -19.58 15.92
C TYR A 70 10.47 -20.62 15.13
N PRO A 71 10.36 -20.63 13.78
CA PRO A 71 11.32 -21.34 12.94
C PRO A 71 12.71 -20.71 13.08
N ILE A 72 13.73 -21.54 13.20
CA ILE A 72 15.13 -21.12 13.28
C ILE A 72 15.89 -21.83 12.18
N LEU A 73 16.56 -21.07 11.32
CA LEU A 73 17.29 -21.59 10.17
C LEU A 73 18.76 -21.20 10.28
N ILE A 74 19.65 -22.18 10.14
CA ILE A 74 21.08 -22.03 10.39
C ILE A 74 21.86 -22.39 9.11
N GLU A 75 22.82 -21.55 8.76
CA GLU A 75 23.74 -21.76 7.64
C GLU A 75 25.19 -21.64 8.11
N TYR A 76 26.05 -22.56 7.66
CA TYR A 76 27.47 -22.59 7.99
C TYR A 76 28.33 -22.20 6.80
N LYS A 77 29.50 -21.57 7.08
CA LYS A 77 30.56 -21.32 6.13
C LYS A 77 31.92 -21.59 6.76
N GLY A 78 32.87 -22.01 5.95
CA GLY A 78 34.20 -22.43 6.41
C GLY A 78 35.33 -21.49 5.94
N TYR A 79 35.09 -20.18 5.89
CA TYR A 79 36.08 -19.21 5.43
C TYR A 79 36.06 -17.94 6.29
N LYS A 80 37.21 -17.30 6.41
CA LYS A 80 37.33 -16.00 7.08
C LYS A 80 36.49 -14.95 6.35
N ASP A 81 35.92 -14.00 7.10
CA ASP A 81 35.13 -12.88 6.59
C ASP A 81 33.91 -13.29 5.72
N LYS A 82 33.29 -14.45 6.04
CA LYS A 82 32.09 -14.96 5.35
C LYS A 82 30.88 -15.07 6.27
N LEU A 83 30.82 -14.26 7.33
CA LEU A 83 29.66 -14.22 8.20
C LEU A 83 28.49 -13.53 7.52
N VAL A 84 28.65 -12.28 7.15
CA VAL A 84 27.59 -11.44 6.55
C VAL A 84 28.19 -10.40 5.61
N LEU A 85 27.48 -10.15 4.50
CA LEU A 85 27.70 -8.96 3.67
C LEU A 85 26.52 -8.00 3.87
N LEU A 86 26.83 -6.79 4.28
CA LEU A 86 25.87 -5.71 4.46
C LEU A 86 25.93 -4.73 3.27
N ASP A 87 24.80 -4.10 2.97
CA ASP A 87 24.73 -3.00 2.01
C ASP A 87 25.16 -1.66 2.64
N ALA A 88 25.12 -0.59 1.87
CA ALA A 88 25.50 0.76 2.31
C ALA A 88 24.64 1.29 3.48
N ASP A 89 23.44 0.73 3.67
CA ASP A 89 22.53 1.07 4.77
C ASP A 89 22.71 0.15 5.99
N GLY A 90 23.72 -0.73 5.99
CA GLY A 90 23.98 -1.67 7.08
C GLY A 90 23.03 -2.88 7.13
N ARG A 91 22.36 -3.21 6.04
CA ARG A 91 21.38 -4.31 5.94
C ARG A 91 21.98 -5.51 5.23
N VAL A 92 21.39 -6.68 5.43
CA VAL A 92 21.83 -7.91 4.74
C VAL A 92 21.66 -7.77 3.23
N ALA A 93 22.78 -7.81 2.49
CA ALA A 93 22.84 -7.49 1.07
C ALA A 93 22.44 -8.69 0.18
N ASN A 94 21.17 -9.07 0.18
CA ASN A 94 20.66 -10.20 -0.63
C ASN A 94 20.15 -9.79 -2.02
N LYS A 95 20.26 -8.50 -2.39
CA LYS A 95 19.77 -7.97 -3.66
C LYS A 95 20.83 -7.14 -4.37
N THR A 96 20.85 -7.23 -5.70
CA THR A 96 21.65 -6.35 -6.56
C THR A 96 21.05 -4.94 -6.65
N ALA A 97 21.81 -3.98 -7.19
CA ALA A 97 21.31 -2.62 -7.48
C ALA A 97 20.08 -2.59 -8.41
N LYS A 98 19.81 -3.67 -9.16
CA LYS A 98 18.63 -3.84 -10.01
C LYS A 98 17.47 -4.54 -9.29
N ASN A 99 17.52 -4.65 -7.98
CA ASN A 99 16.53 -5.33 -7.14
C ASN A 99 16.30 -6.82 -7.48
N GLN A 100 17.29 -7.48 -8.05
CA GLN A 100 17.28 -8.91 -8.30
C GLN A 100 18.04 -9.62 -7.19
N PRO A 101 17.70 -10.91 -6.86
CA PRO A 101 18.47 -11.66 -5.89
C PRO A 101 19.96 -11.73 -6.28
N ASP A 102 20.83 -11.43 -5.34
CA ASP A 102 22.29 -11.63 -5.51
C ASP A 102 22.68 -13.02 -5.03
N PHE A 103 22.43 -14.03 -5.87
CA PHE A 103 22.72 -15.42 -5.54
C PHE A 103 24.20 -15.68 -5.22
N LYS A 104 25.11 -14.89 -5.77
CA LYS A 104 26.53 -14.98 -5.44
C LYS A 104 26.77 -14.61 -3.97
N THR A 105 26.22 -13.51 -3.53
CA THR A 105 26.29 -13.06 -2.14
C THR A 105 25.54 -14.02 -1.20
N ILE A 106 24.30 -14.37 -1.55
CA ILE A 106 23.47 -15.30 -0.76
C ILE A 106 24.18 -16.62 -0.50
N ASN A 107 24.86 -17.18 -1.53
CA ASN A 107 25.58 -18.45 -1.38
C ASN A 107 26.93 -18.32 -0.67
N SER A 108 27.56 -17.14 -0.69
CA SER A 108 28.92 -16.93 -0.18
C SER A 108 28.98 -16.57 1.31
N TYR A 109 27.91 -16.07 1.90
CA TYR A 109 27.88 -15.59 3.28
C TYR A 109 26.84 -16.35 4.12
N ALA A 110 27.19 -16.71 5.35
CA ALA A 110 26.36 -17.54 6.21
C ALA A 110 25.02 -16.87 6.55
N VAL A 111 25.04 -15.62 7.05
CA VAL A 111 23.82 -14.88 7.40
C VAL A 111 22.98 -14.58 6.16
N ASN A 112 23.61 -14.22 5.03
CA ASN A 112 22.88 -13.95 3.79
C ASN A 112 22.10 -15.18 3.30
N GLY A 113 22.70 -16.37 3.42
CA GLY A 113 22.03 -17.65 3.15
C GLY A 113 20.88 -17.93 4.11
N ALA A 114 21.10 -17.77 5.42
CA ALA A 114 20.07 -18.00 6.44
C ALA A 114 18.88 -17.03 6.29
N VAL A 115 19.13 -15.74 6.00
CA VAL A 115 18.07 -14.73 5.71
C VAL A 115 17.33 -15.07 4.43
N HIS A 116 17.99 -15.62 3.41
CA HIS A 116 17.34 -16.08 2.19
C HIS A 116 16.32 -17.20 2.49
N TYR A 117 16.68 -18.18 3.31
CA TYR A 117 15.76 -19.22 3.76
C TYR A 117 14.61 -18.67 4.63
N ALA A 118 14.90 -17.70 5.50
CA ALA A 118 13.86 -17.07 6.30
C ALA A 118 12.82 -16.35 5.39
N ASN A 119 13.27 -15.71 4.32
CA ASN A 119 12.37 -15.12 3.33
C ASN A 119 11.53 -16.17 2.59
N ALA A 120 12.05 -17.38 2.34
CA ALA A 120 11.24 -18.48 1.81
C ALA A 120 10.06 -18.81 2.73
N LEU A 121 10.28 -18.87 4.03
CA LEU A 121 9.21 -19.13 4.99
C LEU A 121 8.21 -17.96 5.07
N LEU A 122 8.68 -16.71 5.13
CA LEU A 122 7.79 -15.55 5.10
C LEU A 122 6.90 -15.53 3.84
N HIS A 123 7.41 -16.06 2.73
CA HIS A 123 6.76 -16.05 1.43
C HIS A 123 5.70 -17.14 1.27
N TYR A 124 5.99 -18.35 1.78
CA TYR A 124 5.19 -19.56 1.50
C TYR A 124 4.53 -20.20 2.72
N THR A 125 4.70 -19.63 3.92
CA THR A 125 4.10 -20.18 5.15
C THR A 125 3.27 -19.14 5.90
N SER A 126 2.57 -19.63 6.92
CA SER A 126 1.85 -18.79 7.89
C SER A 126 2.76 -18.10 8.92
N TYR A 127 4.02 -18.49 9.03
CA TYR A 127 4.96 -17.92 10.00
C TYR A 127 5.29 -16.45 9.65
N THR A 128 5.28 -15.60 10.65
CA THR A 128 5.50 -14.17 10.52
C THR A 128 6.82 -13.69 11.09
N GLU A 129 7.48 -14.56 11.90
CA GLU A 129 8.69 -14.25 12.66
C GLU A 129 9.64 -15.45 12.59
N ILE A 130 10.84 -15.24 12.08
CA ILE A 130 11.84 -16.28 11.85
C ILE A 130 13.20 -15.80 12.40
N ILE A 131 13.97 -16.71 13.00
CA ILE A 131 15.34 -16.45 13.41
C ILE A 131 16.29 -17.07 12.39
N ALA A 132 17.14 -16.23 11.80
CA ALA A 132 18.16 -16.62 10.85
C ALA A 132 19.53 -16.56 11.52
N ILE A 133 20.26 -17.68 11.56
CA ILE A 133 21.57 -17.77 12.20
C ILE A 133 22.61 -18.13 11.14
N GLY A 134 23.65 -17.31 11.03
CA GLY A 134 24.84 -17.63 10.25
C GLY A 134 26.02 -17.93 11.17
N MET A 135 26.83 -18.92 10.84
CA MET A 135 28.10 -19.17 11.51
C MET A 135 29.19 -19.39 10.49
N THR A 136 30.32 -18.70 10.66
CA THR A 136 31.50 -18.90 9.81
C THR A 136 32.73 -19.12 10.65
N GLY A 137 33.78 -19.68 10.04
CA GLY A 137 35.07 -19.82 10.73
C GLY A 137 36.22 -20.15 9.81
N TYR A 138 37.41 -20.12 10.41
CA TYR A 138 38.67 -20.40 9.75
C TYR A 138 39.70 -20.92 10.77
N LYS A 139 40.78 -21.51 10.32
CA LYS A 139 41.95 -21.83 11.19
C LYS A 139 42.92 -20.64 11.11
N ASP A 140 43.36 -20.19 12.30
CA ASP A 140 44.41 -19.18 12.41
C ASP A 140 45.80 -19.75 12.07
N ASP A 141 46.82 -18.92 12.10
CA ASP A 141 48.21 -19.32 11.79
C ASP A 141 48.73 -20.43 12.72
N ALA A 142 48.18 -20.57 13.92
CA ALA A 142 48.50 -21.60 14.87
C ALA A 142 47.64 -22.89 14.65
N GLY A 143 46.78 -22.89 13.64
CA GLY A 143 45.86 -24.02 13.34
C GLY A 143 44.65 -24.09 14.25
N LYS A 144 44.45 -23.13 15.14
CA LYS A 144 43.29 -23.07 16.04
C LYS A 144 42.05 -22.59 15.29
N LEU A 145 40.92 -23.28 15.52
CA LEU A 145 39.64 -22.89 14.92
C LEU A 145 39.13 -21.60 15.57
N GLN A 146 38.93 -20.57 14.73
CA GLN A 146 38.29 -19.33 15.06
C GLN A 146 36.91 -19.31 14.39
N TYR A 147 35.90 -18.71 15.03
CA TYR A 147 34.55 -18.64 14.48
C TYR A 147 33.81 -17.37 14.91
N GLU A 148 32.77 -17.04 14.15
CA GLU A 148 31.84 -15.93 14.36
C GLU A 148 30.42 -16.39 14.17
N ILE A 149 29.49 -15.86 14.97
CA ILE A 149 28.04 -16.15 14.90
C ILE A 149 27.29 -14.87 14.66
N GLY A 150 26.37 -14.87 13.73
CA GLY A 150 25.42 -13.78 13.48
C GLY A 150 24.00 -14.26 13.65
N VAL A 151 23.26 -13.63 14.56
CA VAL A 151 21.86 -13.95 14.84
C VAL A 151 20.99 -12.79 14.36
N TYR A 152 20.05 -13.08 13.46
CA TYR A 152 19.23 -12.09 12.79
C TYR A 152 17.75 -12.42 12.92
N TYR A 153 16.95 -11.42 13.22
CA TYR A 153 15.50 -11.49 13.23
C TYR A 153 14.94 -11.06 11.86
N VAL A 154 14.08 -11.91 11.30
CA VAL A 154 13.47 -11.71 9.99
C VAL A 154 11.96 -11.85 10.15
N SER A 155 11.20 -10.80 9.80
CA SER A 155 9.76 -10.80 10.03
C SER A 155 9.00 -10.08 8.90
N LYS A 156 7.67 -10.25 8.91
CA LYS A 156 6.80 -9.46 8.02
C LYS A 156 6.82 -7.97 8.39
N SER A 157 6.97 -7.65 9.67
CA SER A 157 7.00 -6.26 10.15
C SER A 157 8.28 -5.50 9.73
N ASN A 158 9.41 -6.20 9.56
CA ASN A 158 10.64 -5.61 9.00
C ASN A 158 10.84 -5.89 7.50
N PHE A 159 9.77 -6.27 6.80
CA PHE A 159 9.75 -6.53 5.35
C PHE A 159 10.73 -7.62 4.87
N GLY A 160 11.06 -8.59 5.73
CA GLY A 160 12.00 -9.67 5.39
C GLY A 160 13.47 -9.24 5.40
N VAL A 161 13.76 -8.04 5.87
CA VAL A 161 15.15 -7.58 6.08
C VAL A 161 15.66 -8.15 7.39
N GLY A 162 16.82 -8.79 7.36
CA GLY A 162 17.43 -9.32 8.59
C GLY A 162 17.93 -8.18 9.50
N GLN A 163 17.43 -8.14 10.72
CA GLN A 163 17.92 -7.27 11.79
C GLN A 163 18.82 -8.05 12.73
N LYS A 164 20.04 -7.57 12.96
CA LYS A 164 20.95 -8.19 13.94
C LYS A 164 20.33 -8.09 15.34
N VAL A 165 20.31 -9.23 16.05
CA VAL A 165 19.73 -9.27 17.40
C VAL A 165 20.77 -8.82 18.43
N ASP A 166 21.88 -9.57 18.52
CA ASP A 166 22.99 -9.30 19.43
C ASP A 166 24.21 -10.16 19.03
N ASP A 167 25.31 -10.05 19.77
CA ASP A 167 26.51 -10.84 19.60
C ASP A 167 26.46 -12.08 20.51
N TYR A 168 26.66 -13.27 19.92
CA TYR A 168 26.61 -14.53 20.61
C TYR A 168 27.90 -15.34 20.37
N THR A 169 28.34 -16.05 21.38
CA THR A 169 29.54 -16.90 21.30
C THR A 169 29.21 -18.39 21.15
N ASP A 170 27.98 -18.78 21.40
CA ASP A 170 27.43 -20.12 21.21
C ASP A 170 25.92 -20.08 21.05
N PHE A 171 25.26 -21.26 20.99
CA PHE A 171 23.80 -21.35 20.85
C PHE A 171 23.03 -21.49 22.16
N SER A 172 23.62 -21.13 23.32
CA SER A 172 23.00 -21.26 24.64
C SER A 172 21.73 -20.43 24.80
N PHE A 173 21.56 -19.35 24.00
CA PHE A 173 20.34 -18.56 23.98
C PHE A 173 19.11 -19.32 23.45
N LEU A 174 19.30 -20.43 22.73
CA LEU A 174 18.22 -21.29 22.25
C LEU A 174 17.77 -22.32 23.29
N LYS A 175 18.48 -22.47 24.41
CA LYS A 175 18.04 -23.39 25.48
C LYS A 175 16.69 -22.96 26.02
N LYS A 176 15.88 -23.94 26.43
CA LYS A 176 14.53 -23.71 26.95
C LYS A 176 14.49 -22.67 28.09
N GLU A 177 15.46 -22.67 28.96
CA GLU A 177 15.57 -21.70 30.06
C GLU A 177 15.94 -20.28 29.64
N ASN A 178 16.57 -20.10 28.48
CA ASN A 178 17.05 -18.82 27.99
C ASN A 178 16.19 -18.26 26.82
N PHE A 179 15.41 -19.12 26.18
CA PHE A 179 14.73 -18.80 24.94
C PHE A 179 13.70 -17.69 25.11
N ASP A 180 12.94 -17.68 26.21
CA ASP A 180 11.98 -16.60 26.49
C ASP A 180 12.66 -15.24 26.63
N GLN A 181 13.82 -15.19 27.33
CA GLN A 181 14.61 -13.95 27.46
C GLN A 181 15.18 -13.51 26.11
N PHE A 182 15.66 -14.45 25.30
CA PHE A 182 16.12 -14.19 23.95
C PHE A 182 14.99 -13.57 23.10
N ILE A 183 13.79 -14.14 23.13
CA ILE A 183 12.62 -13.60 22.41
C ILE A 183 12.20 -12.23 22.93
N GLU A 184 12.33 -11.95 24.22
CA GLU A 184 12.12 -10.60 24.76
C GLU A 184 13.12 -9.59 24.18
N THR A 185 14.39 -9.97 24.03
CA THR A 185 15.39 -9.13 23.32
C THR A 185 15.01 -8.92 21.86
N VAL A 186 14.58 -9.95 21.15
CA VAL A 186 14.09 -9.85 19.77
C VAL A 186 12.90 -8.89 19.66
N LYS A 187 11.94 -8.96 20.59
CA LYS A 187 10.77 -8.07 20.63
C LYS A 187 11.11 -6.61 20.94
N GLN A 188 12.28 -6.35 21.51
CA GLN A 188 12.78 -4.97 21.74
C GLN A 188 13.48 -4.38 20.53
N LEU A 189 13.70 -5.15 19.46
CA LEU A 189 14.23 -4.63 18.20
C LEU A 189 13.18 -3.75 17.49
N HIS A 190 13.04 -2.55 17.97
CA HIS A 190 12.19 -1.56 17.32
C HIS A 190 13.01 -0.78 16.28
N LEU A 191 12.56 -0.85 15.04
CA LEU A 191 13.02 0.11 14.04
C LEU A 191 12.57 1.51 14.44
N THR A 192 13.46 2.48 14.37
CA THR A 192 13.09 3.88 14.55
C THR A 192 12.08 4.30 13.47
N PRO A 193 11.25 5.32 13.72
CA PRO A 193 10.33 5.85 12.69
C PRO A 193 11.05 6.19 11.38
N GLU A 194 12.28 6.71 11.44
CA GLU A 194 13.09 7.06 10.28
C GLU A 194 13.59 5.81 9.52
N GLU A 195 13.96 4.75 10.22
CA GLU A 195 14.34 3.48 9.59
C GLU A 195 13.14 2.79 8.92
N ILE A 196 11.97 2.84 9.56
CA ILE A 196 10.71 2.34 8.95
C ILE A 196 10.39 3.13 7.68
N GLU A 197 10.54 4.46 7.70
CA GLU A 197 10.27 5.29 6.54
C GLU A 197 11.24 5.01 5.39
N LYS A 198 12.54 4.89 5.66
CA LYS A 198 13.54 4.47 4.66
C LYS A 198 13.24 3.08 4.07
N LEU A 199 12.80 2.13 4.90
CA LEU A 199 12.40 0.80 4.44
C LEU A 199 11.16 0.88 3.53
N ARG A 200 10.19 1.71 3.88
CA ARG A 200 9.00 1.96 3.05
C ARG A 200 9.38 2.58 1.71
N GLU A 201 10.16 3.68 1.71
CA GLU A 201 10.61 4.34 0.48
C GLU A 201 11.32 3.36 -0.47
N ARG A 202 12.24 2.55 0.06
CA ARG A 202 12.95 1.53 -0.71
C ARG A 202 11.99 0.47 -1.27
N ARG A 203 11.09 -0.05 -0.43
CA ARG A 203 10.07 -1.02 -0.83
C ARG A 203 9.18 -0.47 -1.94
N GLU A 204 8.81 0.79 -1.84
CA GLU A 204 8.05 1.49 -2.87
C GLU A 204 8.78 1.56 -4.21
N GLN A 205 10.07 1.90 -4.19
CA GLN A 205 10.89 1.93 -5.40
C GLN A 205 11.01 0.54 -6.03
N GLU A 206 11.18 -0.49 -5.22
CA GLU A 206 11.24 -1.88 -5.67
C GLU A 206 9.94 -2.33 -6.34
N ILE A 207 8.79 -2.04 -5.72
CA ILE A 207 7.47 -2.38 -6.28
C ILE A 207 7.26 -1.70 -7.63
N ASN A 208 7.54 -0.40 -7.72
CA ASN A 208 7.39 0.35 -8.96
C ASN A 208 8.31 -0.18 -10.07
N ALA A 209 9.57 -0.48 -9.75
CA ALA A 209 10.51 -1.05 -10.70
C ALA A 209 10.03 -2.42 -11.22
N SER A 210 9.51 -3.27 -10.33
CA SER A 210 8.97 -4.58 -10.67
C SER A 210 7.72 -4.49 -11.54
N LEU A 211 6.80 -3.57 -11.22
CA LEU A 211 5.57 -3.36 -12.01
C LEU A 211 5.87 -2.85 -13.42
N VAL A 212 6.76 -1.85 -13.54
CA VAL A 212 7.18 -1.33 -14.85
C VAL A 212 7.91 -2.40 -15.66
N LYS A 213 8.79 -3.17 -15.04
CA LYS A 213 9.49 -4.29 -15.68
C LYS A 213 8.51 -5.33 -16.21
N LEU A 214 7.57 -5.76 -15.35
CA LEU A 214 6.55 -6.75 -15.70
C LEU A 214 5.69 -6.30 -16.88
N ASN A 215 5.19 -5.06 -16.86
CA ASN A 215 4.40 -4.52 -17.97
C ASN A 215 5.17 -4.51 -19.29
N ASN A 216 6.40 -4.00 -19.26
CA ASN A 216 7.25 -3.96 -20.44
C ASN A 216 7.57 -5.36 -20.97
N ASP A 217 7.83 -6.31 -20.08
CA ASP A 217 8.14 -7.70 -20.47
C ASP A 217 6.91 -8.38 -21.08
N ILE A 218 5.74 -8.27 -20.49
CA ILE A 218 4.49 -8.81 -21.06
C ILE A 218 4.19 -8.13 -22.41
N TYR A 219 4.31 -6.81 -22.49
CA TYR A 219 4.03 -6.06 -23.71
C TYR A 219 4.96 -6.45 -24.88
N GLN A 220 6.25 -6.61 -24.62
CA GLN A 220 7.25 -6.88 -25.64
C GLN A 220 7.31 -8.36 -26.04
N ASN A 221 7.14 -9.27 -25.10
CA ASN A 221 7.43 -10.68 -25.28
C ASN A 221 6.19 -11.57 -25.42
N GLU A 222 5.00 -11.10 -24.99
CA GLU A 222 3.76 -11.86 -25.04
C GLU A 222 2.75 -11.22 -26.01
N LYS A 223 2.76 -11.70 -27.25
CA LYS A 223 1.92 -11.12 -28.33
C LYS A 223 0.44 -11.48 -28.18
N GLY A 224 -0.43 -10.59 -28.66
CA GLY A 224 -1.86 -10.86 -28.77
C GLY A 224 -2.66 -10.66 -27.48
N LEU A 225 -2.04 -10.13 -26.41
CA LEU A 225 -2.72 -9.75 -25.18
C LEU A 225 -3.18 -8.29 -25.25
N SER A 226 -4.48 -8.08 -25.14
CA SER A 226 -5.03 -6.73 -24.98
C SER A 226 -4.63 -6.14 -23.62
N GLU A 227 -4.77 -4.85 -23.48
CA GLU A 227 -4.53 -4.13 -22.22
C GLU A 227 -5.39 -4.69 -21.08
N ARG A 228 -6.64 -4.99 -21.37
CA ARG A 228 -7.59 -5.63 -20.45
C ARG A 228 -7.12 -7.03 -20.03
N ASP A 229 -6.66 -7.84 -20.98
CA ASP A 229 -6.19 -9.20 -20.70
C ASP A 229 -5.01 -9.17 -19.72
N ARG A 230 -4.07 -8.25 -19.89
CA ARG A 230 -2.93 -8.11 -18.97
C ARG A 230 -3.39 -7.83 -17.53
N VAL A 231 -4.36 -6.92 -17.35
CA VAL A 231 -4.93 -6.60 -16.03
C VAL A 231 -5.61 -7.83 -15.43
N TYR A 232 -6.43 -8.54 -16.22
CA TYR A 232 -7.14 -9.72 -15.73
C TYR A 232 -6.20 -10.88 -15.40
N LEU A 233 -5.13 -11.06 -16.16
CA LEU A 233 -4.11 -12.08 -15.87
C LEU A 233 -3.35 -11.81 -14.58
N VAL A 234 -3.00 -10.55 -14.31
CA VAL A 234 -2.39 -10.17 -13.02
C VAL A 234 -3.37 -10.44 -11.88
N ALA A 235 -4.63 -10.00 -12.01
CA ALA A 235 -5.67 -10.24 -11.02
C ALA A 235 -5.88 -11.73 -10.75
N ALA A 236 -6.06 -12.52 -11.80
CA ALA A 236 -6.27 -13.96 -11.72
C ALA A 236 -5.07 -14.68 -11.07
N SER A 237 -3.85 -14.34 -11.49
CA SER A 237 -2.62 -14.94 -10.94
C SER A 237 -2.47 -14.66 -9.46
N ILE A 238 -2.70 -13.42 -9.03
CA ILE A 238 -2.64 -13.05 -7.62
C ILE A 238 -3.70 -13.82 -6.82
N ILE A 239 -4.98 -13.80 -7.23
CA ILE A 239 -6.07 -14.50 -6.52
C ILE A 239 -5.79 -16.01 -6.41
N ALA A 240 -5.35 -16.64 -7.50
CA ALA A 240 -5.07 -18.08 -7.51
C ALA A 240 -3.93 -18.48 -6.56
N THR A 241 -2.99 -17.57 -6.28
CA THR A 241 -1.81 -17.83 -5.42
C THR A 241 -1.96 -17.36 -3.98
N LEU A 242 -3.10 -16.75 -3.60
CA LEU A 242 -3.33 -16.36 -2.20
C LEU A 242 -3.60 -17.57 -1.31
N GLY A 243 -4.38 -18.53 -1.76
CA GLY A 243 -4.81 -19.67 -0.95
C GLY A 243 -5.66 -19.28 0.27
N VAL A 244 -6.14 -20.29 0.98
CA VAL A 244 -6.80 -20.14 2.29
C VAL A 244 -6.17 -21.16 3.23
N PRO A 245 -5.47 -20.73 4.29
CA PRO A 245 -4.75 -21.64 5.17
C PRO A 245 -5.62 -22.82 5.66
N GLY A 246 -5.12 -24.04 5.51
CA GLY A 246 -5.81 -25.26 5.91
C GLY A 246 -7.03 -25.69 5.05
N LYS A 247 -7.41 -24.92 4.03
CA LYS A 247 -8.59 -25.16 3.18
C LYS A 247 -8.31 -25.20 1.68
N VAL A 248 -7.60 -24.21 1.16
CA VAL A 248 -7.27 -24.10 -0.27
C VAL A 248 -5.81 -23.81 -0.42
N ALA A 249 -5.07 -24.75 -0.99
CA ALA A 249 -3.65 -24.55 -1.30
C ALA A 249 -3.49 -23.44 -2.37
N ALA A 250 -2.48 -22.58 -2.19
CA ALA A 250 -2.07 -21.63 -3.21
C ALA A 250 -1.68 -22.37 -4.49
N LEU A 251 -1.96 -21.77 -5.65
CA LEU A 251 -1.53 -22.32 -6.92
C LEU A 251 -0.02 -22.16 -7.09
N GLU A 252 0.66 -23.24 -7.44
CA GLU A 252 2.09 -23.28 -7.70
C GLU A 252 2.38 -23.32 -9.21
N LYS A 253 3.53 -22.78 -9.60
CA LYS A 253 3.98 -22.80 -11.00
C LYS A 253 4.04 -24.22 -11.58
N ALA A 254 4.43 -25.19 -10.75
CA ALA A 254 4.56 -26.59 -11.13
C ALA A 254 3.22 -27.28 -11.42
N GLU A 255 2.09 -26.74 -10.96
CA GLU A 255 0.76 -27.27 -11.27
C GLU A 255 0.32 -26.95 -12.70
N LEU A 256 0.88 -25.89 -13.32
CA LEU A 256 0.62 -25.53 -14.72
C LEU A 256 1.44 -26.42 -15.67
N LYS A 257 0.77 -27.33 -16.36
CA LYS A 257 1.38 -28.39 -17.17
C LYS A 257 1.43 -28.07 -18.66
N SER A 258 0.88 -26.92 -19.07
CA SER A 258 0.71 -26.54 -20.48
C SER A 258 -0.05 -27.59 -21.29
N SER A 259 -1.08 -28.19 -20.67
CA SER A 259 -1.96 -29.15 -21.34
C SER A 259 -2.82 -28.44 -22.40
N THR A 260 -3.07 -29.13 -23.51
CA THR A 260 -4.00 -28.66 -24.55
C THR A 260 -5.39 -29.30 -24.41
N GLU A 261 -5.57 -30.18 -23.44
CA GLU A 261 -6.82 -30.89 -23.18
C GLU A 261 -7.82 -29.99 -22.46
N ASP A 262 -9.04 -29.91 -22.96
CA ASP A 262 -10.14 -29.14 -22.34
C ASP A 262 -10.37 -29.58 -20.89
N GLY A 263 -10.54 -28.61 -20.00
CA GLY A 263 -10.67 -28.82 -18.56
C GLY A 263 -9.35 -29.01 -17.81
N ASN A 264 -8.24 -29.25 -18.52
CA ASN A 264 -6.89 -29.43 -17.97
C ASN A 264 -5.89 -28.39 -18.49
N ARG A 265 -6.34 -27.42 -19.29
CA ARG A 265 -5.49 -26.29 -19.73
C ARG A 265 -5.06 -25.45 -18.54
N ASP A 266 -3.97 -24.73 -18.66
CA ASP A 266 -3.47 -23.87 -17.59
C ASP A 266 -4.53 -22.84 -17.13
N GLY A 267 -5.33 -22.29 -18.07
CA GLY A 267 -6.44 -21.41 -17.75
C GLY A 267 -7.57 -22.07 -16.95
N ASP A 268 -7.86 -23.33 -17.22
CA ASP A 268 -8.87 -24.10 -16.48
C ASP A 268 -8.39 -24.36 -15.03
N ILE A 269 -7.10 -24.67 -14.85
CA ILE A 269 -6.46 -24.88 -13.55
C ILE A 269 -6.52 -23.60 -12.70
N ILE A 270 -6.09 -22.47 -13.28
CA ILE A 270 -6.14 -21.16 -12.61
C ILE A 270 -7.58 -20.83 -12.20
N LEU A 271 -8.54 -21.02 -13.11
CA LEU A 271 -9.95 -20.74 -12.86
C LEU A 271 -10.53 -21.64 -11.76
N HIS A 272 -10.13 -22.91 -11.71
CA HIS A 272 -10.52 -23.83 -10.65
C HIS A 272 -10.00 -23.37 -9.27
N LYS A 273 -8.75 -22.97 -9.19
CA LYS A 273 -8.18 -22.42 -7.93
C LYS A 273 -8.88 -21.14 -7.49
N ILE A 274 -9.20 -20.23 -8.42
CA ILE A 274 -9.96 -19.01 -8.13
C ILE A 274 -11.35 -19.37 -7.58
N LYS A 275 -12.07 -20.31 -8.22
CA LYS A 275 -13.39 -20.76 -7.74
C LYS A 275 -13.30 -21.32 -6.32
N ALA A 276 -12.32 -22.17 -6.05
CA ALA A 276 -12.11 -22.74 -4.71
C ALA A 276 -11.81 -21.64 -3.67
N PHE A 277 -10.93 -20.70 -3.99
CA PHE A 277 -10.61 -19.57 -3.12
C PHE A 277 -11.85 -18.71 -2.81
N LEU A 278 -12.61 -18.31 -3.84
CA LEU A 278 -13.79 -17.46 -3.67
C LEU A 278 -14.93 -18.17 -2.90
N ASN A 279 -15.05 -19.50 -3.01
CA ASN A 279 -16.00 -20.29 -2.21
C ASN A 279 -15.68 -20.18 -0.72
N GLU A 280 -14.42 -20.30 -0.34
CA GLU A 280 -14.00 -20.23 1.06
C GLU A 280 -14.07 -18.80 1.66
N LYS A 281 -14.14 -17.78 0.81
CA LYS A 281 -14.34 -16.39 1.24
C LYS A 281 -15.80 -16.02 1.53
N ASN A 282 -16.73 -16.97 1.42
CA ASN A 282 -18.17 -16.78 1.66
C ASN A 282 -18.78 -15.60 0.86
N LEU A 283 -18.30 -15.37 -0.36
CA LEU A 283 -18.89 -14.36 -1.24
C LEU A 283 -20.31 -14.82 -1.66
N PRO A 284 -21.25 -13.88 -1.83
CA PRO A 284 -22.52 -14.16 -2.47
C PRO A 284 -22.32 -14.84 -3.82
N SER A 285 -23.16 -15.84 -4.15
CA SER A 285 -23.04 -16.65 -5.36
C SER A 285 -22.98 -15.80 -6.64
N GLU A 286 -23.86 -14.82 -6.74
CA GLU A 286 -23.95 -13.92 -7.91
C GLU A 286 -22.64 -13.12 -8.12
N LYS A 287 -22.04 -12.60 -7.03
CA LYS A 287 -20.77 -11.89 -7.08
C LYS A 287 -19.63 -12.82 -7.50
N ARG A 288 -19.58 -14.02 -6.89
CA ARG A 288 -18.58 -15.03 -7.22
C ARG A 288 -18.68 -15.43 -8.70
N ASP A 289 -19.90 -15.71 -9.18
CA ASP A 289 -20.15 -16.12 -10.55
C ASP A 289 -19.81 -15.01 -11.55
N LEU A 290 -20.02 -13.73 -11.19
CA LEU A 290 -19.61 -12.59 -12.01
C LEU A 290 -18.09 -12.50 -12.12
N ILE A 291 -17.35 -12.61 -11.02
CA ILE A 291 -15.89 -12.60 -11.00
C ILE A 291 -15.35 -13.74 -11.87
N VAL A 292 -15.85 -14.95 -11.62
CA VAL A 292 -15.42 -16.15 -12.36
C VAL A 292 -15.69 -15.99 -13.86
N ARG A 293 -16.89 -15.56 -14.26
CA ARG A 293 -17.25 -15.36 -15.66
C ARG A 293 -16.37 -14.31 -16.34
N THR A 294 -16.10 -13.21 -15.63
CA THR A 294 -15.25 -12.12 -16.16
C THR A 294 -13.84 -12.61 -16.42
N LEU A 295 -13.22 -13.33 -15.49
CA LEU A 295 -11.88 -13.88 -15.64
C LEU A 295 -11.83 -15.05 -16.63
N GLN A 296 -12.87 -15.87 -16.69
CA GLN A 296 -12.98 -17.00 -17.60
C GLN A 296 -12.85 -16.57 -19.07
N ASN A 297 -13.45 -15.45 -19.44
CA ASN A 297 -13.41 -14.92 -20.81
C ASN A 297 -11.97 -14.69 -21.31
N THR A 298 -11.02 -14.35 -20.42
CA THR A 298 -9.58 -14.25 -20.77
C THR A 298 -8.86 -15.56 -20.57
N LEU A 299 -9.03 -16.24 -19.42
CA LEU A 299 -8.26 -17.41 -19.04
C LEU A 299 -8.48 -18.64 -19.94
N THR A 300 -9.66 -18.81 -20.52
CA THR A 300 -10.00 -19.99 -21.32
C THR A 300 -9.94 -19.77 -22.82
N THR A 301 -9.41 -18.65 -23.31
CA THR A 301 -9.21 -18.42 -24.73
C THR A 301 -8.12 -19.36 -25.28
N ASP A 302 -8.36 -19.90 -26.49
CA ASP A 302 -7.42 -20.81 -27.13
C ASP A 302 -6.04 -20.17 -27.34
N ASN A 303 -6.03 -18.89 -27.68
CA ASN A 303 -4.79 -18.17 -27.98
C ASN A 303 -3.82 -18.18 -26.80
N ILE A 304 -4.28 -17.88 -25.59
CA ILE A 304 -3.42 -17.79 -24.41
C ILE A 304 -3.03 -19.17 -23.86
N ASN A 305 -3.85 -20.19 -24.11
CA ASN A 305 -3.56 -21.58 -23.72
C ASN A 305 -2.76 -22.34 -24.78
N LYS A 306 -2.49 -21.72 -25.95
CA LYS A 306 -1.68 -22.34 -27.00
C LYS A 306 -0.27 -22.64 -26.49
N VAL A 307 0.17 -23.88 -26.73
CA VAL A 307 1.50 -24.33 -26.34
C VAL A 307 2.49 -24.03 -27.47
N GLU A 308 3.51 -23.24 -27.14
CA GLU A 308 4.63 -22.93 -28.02
C GLU A 308 5.94 -23.20 -27.28
N ASN A 309 6.87 -23.92 -27.91
CA ASN A 309 8.15 -24.33 -27.28
C ASN A 309 7.99 -25.10 -25.95
N GLY A 310 6.92 -25.89 -25.82
CA GLY A 310 6.66 -26.72 -24.64
C GLY A 310 5.93 -26.01 -23.47
N GLU A 311 5.59 -24.72 -23.62
CA GLU A 311 4.85 -23.99 -22.60
C GLU A 311 3.70 -23.19 -23.20
N SER A 312 2.59 -23.07 -22.43
CA SER A 312 1.49 -22.16 -22.78
C SER A 312 1.91 -20.71 -22.54
N GLN A 313 1.34 -19.79 -23.32
CA GLN A 313 1.52 -18.36 -23.06
C GLN A 313 1.07 -17.98 -21.63
N LEU A 314 -0.04 -18.56 -21.20
CA LEU A 314 -0.60 -18.32 -19.86
C LEU A 314 0.38 -18.73 -18.75
N LYS A 315 1.04 -19.90 -18.86
CA LYS A 315 2.06 -20.34 -17.89
C LYS A 315 3.25 -19.38 -17.86
N ARG A 316 3.73 -18.90 -19.01
CA ARG A 316 4.82 -17.93 -19.08
C ARG A 316 4.44 -16.61 -18.38
N VAL A 317 3.25 -16.08 -18.68
CA VAL A 317 2.75 -14.84 -18.09
C VAL A 317 2.54 -15.00 -16.58
N PHE A 318 1.91 -16.10 -16.14
CA PHE A 318 1.72 -16.42 -14.73
C PHE A 318 3.07 -16.47 -13.99
N THR A 319 4.06 -17.16 -14.55
CA THR A 319 5.39 -17.27 -13.96
C THR A 319 6.04 -15.90 -13.77
N LYS A 320 5.99 -15.03 -14.81
CA LYS A 320 6.51 -13.65 -14.73
C LYS A 320 5.82 -12.83 -13.62
N ILE A 321 4.49 -12.93 -13.51
CA ILE A 321 3.73 -12.23 -12.47
C ILE A 321 4.16 -12.69 -11.08
N ILE A 322 4.29 -14.00 -10.86
CA ILE A 322 4.68 -14.54 -9.56
C ILE A 322 6.12 -14.19 -9.22
N ASP A 323 7.03 -14.23 -10.18
CA ASP A 323 8.46 -13.92 -9.96
C ASP A 323 8.68 -12.43 -9.66
N ASP A 324 7.98 -11.54 -10.36
CA ASP A 324 8.14 -10.11 -10.20
C ASP A 324 7.30 -9.50 -9.06
N LEU A 325 6.12 -10.04 -8.78
CA LEU A 325 5.19 -9.47 -7.79
C LEU A 325 4.99 -10.33 -6.53
N GLY A 326 5.20 -11.64 -6.62
CA GLY A 326 4.84 -12.58 -5.55
C GLY A 326 5.40 -12.21 -4.17
N ILE A 327 6.64 -11.75 -4.12
CA ILE A 327 7.30 -11.32 -2.88
C ILE A 327 6.58 -10.16 -2.19
N TYR A 328 5.88 -9.30 -2.93
CA TYR A 328 5.27 -8.09 -2.37
C TYR A 328 3.90 -8.37 -1.76
N TYR A 329 3.07 -9.20 -2.37
CA TYR A 329 1.74 -9.49 -1.83
C TYR A 329 1.70 -10.69 -0.86
N LYS A 330 2.67 -11.61 -0.92
CA LYS A 330 2.74 -12.76 0.01
C LYS A 330 3.34 -12.39 1.37
N ILE A 331 4.38 -11.54 1.43
CA ILE A 331 5.03 -11.12 2.69
C ILE A 331 4.15 -10.16 3.52
N GLY A 332 3.21 -9.49 2.90
CA GLY A 332 2.30 -8.58 3.59
C GLY A 332 1.82 -7.49 2.66
N LEU A 333 0.51 -7.44 2.48
CA LEU A 333 -0.15 -6.40 1.73
C LEU A 333 -0.12 -5.13 2.59
N SER A 334 0.82 -4.24 2.29
CA SER A 334 0.69 -2.86 2.73
C SER A 334 -0.33 -2.14 1.83
N THR A 335 -1.04 -1.18 2.37
CA THR A 335 -1.89 -0.26 1.60
C THR A 335 -1.13 0.35 0.42
N ASP A 336 0.19 0.51 0.56
CA ASP A 336 1.06 1.09 -0.46
C ASP A 336 1.28 0.16 -1.66
N PHE A 337 1.40 -1.17 -1.45
CA PHE A 337 1.52 -2.12 -2.57
C PHE A 337 0.26 -2.11 -3.44
N THR A 338 -0.91 -2.24 -2.83
CA THR A 338 -2.17 -2.30 -3.57
C THR A 338 -2.43 -0.99 -4.31
N GLY A 339 -2.23 0.15 -3.68
CA GLY A 339 -2.37 1.46 -4.34
C GLY A 339 -1.46 1.61 -5.57
N LYS A 340 -0.20 1.17 -5.47
CA LYS A 340 0.76 1.21 -6.58
C LYS A 340 0.46 0.21 -7.66
N LEU A 341 0.13 -1.03 -7.29
CA LEU A 341 -0.31 -2.05 -8.23
C LEU A 341 -1.48 -1.53 -9.07
N PHE A 342 -2.49 -0.96 -8.44
CA PHE A 342 -3.67 -0.46 -9.14
C PHE A 342 -3.39 0.78 -9.98
N ASN A 343 -2.55 1.70 -9.51
CA ASN A 343 -2.11 2.85 -10.30
C ASN A 343 -1.41 2.41 -11.59
N GLU A 344 -0.54 1.41 -11.50
CA GLU A 344 0.18 0.89 -12.66
C GLU A 344 -0.76 0.09 -13.58
N MET A 345 -1.53 -0.86 -13.04
CA MET A 345 -2.52 -1.62 -13.82
C MET A 345 -3.55 -0.72 -14.49
N TYR A 346 -3.90 0.37 -13.84
CA TYR A 346 -4.78 1.38 -14.41
C TYR A 346 -4.17 2.06 -15.64
N SER A 347 -2.86 2.35 -15.58
CA SER A 347 -2.13 2.92 -16.72
C SER A 347 -2.07 1.95 -17.92
N TRP A 348 -2.22 0.64 -17.66
CA TRP A 348 -2.23 -0.39 -18.71
C TRP A 348 -3.54 -0.48 -19.48
N LEU A 349 -4.65 0.05 -18.95
CA LEU A 349 -5.97 -0.04 -19.57
C LEU A 349 -6.12 0.84 -20.83
N GLY A 350 -5.10 1.62 -21.20
CA GLY A 350 -5.05 2.36 -22.45
C GLY A 350 -6.23 3.35 -22.64
N PHE A 351 -6.81 3.82 -21.55
CA PHE A 351 -7.87 4.82 -21.64
C PHE A 351 -7.38 6.05 -22.39
N SER A 352 -8.25 6.61 -23.25
CA SER A 352 -7.98 7.90 -23.88
C SER A 352 -7.67 8.96 -22.82
N GLN A 353 -6.86 9.98 -23.17
CA GLN A 353 -6.47 11.05 -22.25
C GLN A 353 -7.68 11.67 -21.53
N ASP A 354 -8.81 11.79 -22.22
CA ASP A 354 -10.06 12.31 -21.64
C ASP A 354 -10.63 11.37 -20.57
N LYS A 355 -10.62 10.07 -20.81
CA LYS A 355 -11.03 9.08 -19.80
C LYS A 355 -10.05 8.98 -18.64
N LEU A 356 -8.74 9.12 -18.88
CA LEU A 356 -7.73 9.18 -17.83
C LEU A 356 -7.89 10.42 -16.93
N ASN A 357 -8.37 11.53 -17.47
CA ASN A 357 -8.66 12.73 -16.68
C ASN A 357 -9.86 12.55 -15.73
N ASP A 358 -10.79 11.67 -16.07
CA ASP A 358 -11.98 11.40 -15.24
C ASP A 358 -11.76 10.34 -14.16
N VAL A 359 -10.73 9.53 -14.29
CA VAL A 359 -10.45 8.46 -13.32
C VAL A 359 -9.10 8.69 -12.66
N VAL A 360 -9.10 9.59 -11.72
CA VAL A 360 -7.92 9.91 -10.91
C VAL A 360 -7.98 9.12 -9.61
N LEU A 361 -7.02 8.20 -9.43
CA LEU A 361 -6.91 7.46 -8.17
C LEU A 361 -6.50 8.39 -7.03
N THR A 362 -7.27 8.35 -5.96
CA THR A 362 -7.00 9.15 -4.75
C THR A 362 -5.79 8.59 -4.00
N PRO A 363 -4.78 9.41 -3.67
CA PRO A 363 -3.67 8.96 -2.83
C PRO A 363 -4.17 8.42 -1.48
N SER A 364 -3.52 7.39 -0.95
CA SER A 364 -3.98 6.68 0.25
C SER A 364 -4.10 7.59 1.49
N TYR A 365 -3.17 8.52 1.66
CA TYR A 365 -3.21 9.49 2.77
C TYR A 365 -4.37 10.49 2.63
N VAL A 366 -4.77 10.85 1.40
CA VAL A 366 -5.95 11.67 1.14
C VAL A 366 -7.23 10.87 1.35
N ALA A 367 -7.25 9.60 0.94
CA ALA A 367 -8.37 8.70 1.20
C ALA A 367 -8.63 8.53 2.71
N THR A 368 -7.55 8.37 3.50
CA THR A 368 -7.63 8.35 4.97
C THR A 368 -8.15 9.67 5.54
N LEU A 369 -7.70 10.81 5.01
CA LEU A 369 -8.22 12.12 5.40
C LEU A 369 -9.73 12.20 5.18
N LEU A 370 -10.24 11.81 3.99
CA LEU A 370 -11.67 11.84 3.69
C LEU A 370 -12.46 10.94 4.65
N ALA A 371 -12.01 9.73 4.94
CA ALA A 371 -12.65 8.84 5.91
C ALA A 371 -12.73 9.49 7.32
N ARG A 372 -11.65 10.13 7.77
CA ARG A 372 -11.63 10.84 9.05
C ARG A 372 -12.52 12.08 9.09
N LEU A 373 -12.58 12.85 7.99
CA LEU A 373 -13.46 14.01 7.85
C LEU A 373 -14.94 13.59 7.79
N ALA A 374 -15.25 12.47 7.13
CA ALA A 374 -16.57 11.85 7.16
C ALA A 374 -16.90 11.14 8.50
N ARG A 375 -16.03 11.26 9.50
CA ARG A 375 -16.18 10.72 10.86
C ARG A 375 -16.39 9.20 10.88
N VAL A 376 -15.80 8.48 9.95
CA VAL A 376 -15.89 7.02 9.86
C VAL A 376 -15.36 6.39 11.15
N ASN A 377 -16.10 5.42 11.69
CA ASN A 377 -15.79 4.68 12.90
C ASN A 377 -16.31 3.23 12.77
N LYS A 378 -16.05 2.37 13.74
CA LYS A 378 -16.41 0.94 13.68
C LYS A 378 -17.90 0.66 13.39
N ASP A 379 -18.79 1.59 13.69
CA ASP A 379 -20.22 1.42 13.54
C ASP A 379 -20.79 2.11 12.29
N SER A 380 -19.97 2.84 11.54
CA SER A 380 -20.37 3.53 10.32
C SER A 380 -20.74 2.58 9.18
N TYR A 381 -21.66 3.02 8.32
CA TYR A 381 -22.01 2.42 7.05
C TYR A 381 -21.58 3.39 5.93
N VAL A 382 -20.53 3.00 5.23
CA VAL A 382 -19.85 3.86 4.27
C VAL A 382 -20.19 3.49 2.85
N TRP A 383 -20.59 4.46 2.03
CA TRP A 383 -20.69 4.26 0.59
C TRP A 383 -19.86 5.20 -0.25
N ASP A 384 -19.61 4.80 -1.51
CA ASP A 384 -18.87 5.54 -2.51
C ASP A 384 -19.52 5.34 -3.89
N PHE A 385 -19.96 6.43 -4.52
CA PHE A 385 -20.74 6.40 -5.76
C PHE A 385 -19.90 6.41 -7.04
N ALA A 386 -18.59 6.54 -6.92
CA ALA A 386 -17.62 6.46 -8.01
C ALA A 386 -16.35 5.77 -7.48
N THR A 387 -16.52 4.51 -7.10
CA THR A 387 -15.55 3.76 -6.28
C THR A 387 -14.16 3.63 -6.91
N GLY A 388 -14.05 3.65 -8.23
CA GLY A 388 -12.79 3.43 -8.89
C GLY A 388 -12.19 2.09 -8.49
N SER A 389 -10.94 2.09 -8.04
CA SER A 389 -10.27 0.91 -7.49
C SER A 389 -10.61 0.59 -6.02
N ALA A 390 -11.65 1.19 -5.45
CA ALA A 390 -12.08 1.08 -4.05
C ALA A 390 -11.11 1.67 -3.01
N GLY A 391 -10.22 2.56 -3.40
CA GLY A 391 -9.22 3.15 -2.49
C GLY A 391 -9.83 3.89 -1.30
N LEU A 392 -10.94 4.62 -1.50
CA LEU A 392 -11.66 5.32 -0.42
C LEU A 392 -12.34 4.35 0.53
N LEU A 393 -12.93 3.27 0.02
CA LEU A 393 -13.56 2.23 0.85
C LEU A 393 -12.52 1.44 1.65
N VAL A 394 -11.36 1.13 1.06
CA VAL A 394 -10.25 0.50 1.78
C VAL A 394 -9.75 1.40 2.92
N ALA A 395 -9.57 2.69 2.67
CA ALA A 395 -9.18 3.63 3.72
C ALA A 395 -10.22 3.71 4.83
N SER A 396 -11.51 3.77 4.47
CA SER A 396 -12.62 3.76 5.42
C SER A 396 -12.66 2.47 6.24
N MET A 397 -12.50 1.30 5.61
CA MET A 397 -12.40 0.01 6.29
C MET A 397 -11.25 -0.02 7.31
N ASN A 398 -10.09 0.49 6.94
CA ASN A 398 -8.94 0.54 7.84
C ASN A 398 -9.21 1.43 9.08
N GLU A 399 -9.80 2.62 8.91
CA GLU A 399 -10.20 3.48 10.04
C GLU A 399 -11.24 2.79 10.93
N MET A 400 -12.20 2.06 10.34
CA MET A 400 -13.20 1.28 11.11
C MET A 400 -12.55 0.15 11.91
N LEU A 401 -11.59 -0.57 11.33
CA LEU A 401 -10.87 -1.67 12.00
C LEU A 401 -9.94 -1.14 13.11
N ILE A 402 -9.29 0.01 12.91
CA ILE A 402 -8.48 0.68 13.94
C ILE A 402 -9.37 1.07 15.11
N ASP A 403 -10.50 1.76 14.87
CA ASP A 403 -11.45 2.17 15.89
C ASP A 403 -12.04 0.97 16.65
N ALA A 404 -12.34 -0.14 15.94
CA ALA A 404 -12.80 -1.38 16.54
C ALA A 404 -11.74 -1.98 17.47
N LYS A 405 -10.47 -2.04 17.04
CA LYS A 405 -9.36 -2.57 17.84
C LYS A 405 -9.11 -1.73 19.11
N GLU A 406 -9.25 -0.43 19.04
CA GLU A 406 -9.09 0.46 20.18
C GLU A 406 -10.21 0.29 21.22
N LYS A 407 -11.46 0.13 20.75
CA LYS A 407 -12.66 0.14 21.60
C LYS A 407 -13.11 -1.23 22.08
N ILE A 408 -12.82 -2.31 21.33
CA ILE A 408 -13.24 -3.68 21.65
C ILE A 408 -12.07 -4.44 22.25
N LYS A 409 -12.21 -4.88 23.50
CA LYS A 409 -11.16 -5.59 24.24
C LYS A 409 -11.24 -7.11 24.11
N SER A 410 -12.43 -7.67 23.83
CA SER A 410 -12.62 -9.11 23.62
C SER A 410 -12.14 -9.52 22.23
N PRO A 411 -11.21 -10.49 22.10
CA PRO A 411 -10.75 -10.97 20.81
C PRO A 411 -11.88 -11.54 19.93
N ASP A 412 -12.82 -12.29 20.52
CA ASP A 412 -13.94 -12.88 19.78
C ASP A 412 -14.93 -11.81 19.28
N GLU A 413 -15.20 -10.80 20.09
CA GLU A 413 -16.04 -9.67 19.69
C GLU A 413 -15.37 -8.84 18.61
N LEU A 414 -14.07 -8.60 18.72
CA LEU A 414 -13.28 -7.90 17.69
C LEU A 414 -13.28 -8.67 16.37
N ALA A 415 -13.11 -9.98 16.41
CA ALA A 415 -13.18 -10.83 15.23
C ALA A 415 -14.56 -10.77 14.55
N ARG A 416 -15.64 -10.87 15.33
CA ARG A 416 -17.02 -10.73 14.81
C ARG A 416 -17.27 -9.35 14.23
N LYS A 417 -16.86 -8.28 14.92
CA LYS A 417 -17.01 -6.90 14.45
C LYS A 417 -16.22 -6.65 13.17
N SER A 418 -14.99 -7.15 13.09
CA SER A 418 -14.16 -7.06 11.90
C SER A 418 -14.79 -7.76 10.69
N ALA A 419 -15.37 -8.94 10.91
CA ALA A 419 -16.10 -9.65 9.87
C ALA A 419 -17.37 -8.89 9.43
N GLN A 420 -18.11 -8.31 10.37
CA GLN A 420 -19.30 -7.49 10.08
C GLN A 420 -18.94 -6.24 9.26
N ILE A 421 -17.90 -5.50 9.64
CA ILE A 421 -17.42 -4.32 8.91
C ILE A 421 -17.18 -4.69 7.44
N LYS A 422 -16.45 -5.76 7.20
CA LYS A 422 -16.12 -6.23 5.86
C LYS A 422 -17.34 -6.72 5.07
N ALA A 423 -18.25 -7.41 5.72
CA ALA A 423 -19.40 -8.04 5.05
C ALA A 423 -20.55 -7.08 4.74
N THR A 424 -20.80 -6.06 5.60
CA THR A 424 -22.07 -5.32 5.55
C THR A 424 -21.96 -3.81 5.67
N GLN A 425 -20.79 -3.25 6.03
CA GLN A 425 -20.69 -1.83 6.36
C GLN A 425 -20.04 -0.97 5.27
N LEU A 426 -19.72 -1.57 4.11
CA LEU A 426 -19.11 -0.88 2.97
C LEU A 426 -19.93 -1.14 1.72
N LEU A 427 -20.16 -0.10 0.90
CA LEU A 427 -20.83 -0.24 -0.40
C LEU A 427 -20.21 0.72 -1.41
N GLY A 428 -19.82 0.19 -2.58
CA GLY A 428 -19.24 0.96 -3.67
C GLY A 428 -19.95 0.70 -5.01
N LEU A 429 -19.98 1.73 -5.85
CA LEU A 429 -20.55 1.67 -7.18
C LEU A 429 -19.49 2.04 -8.21
N GLU A 430 -19.34 1.19 -9.24
CA GLU A 430 -18.41 1.43 -10.34
C GLU A 430 -19.08 1.01 -11.65
N ILE A 431 -19.13 1.92 -12.61
CA ILE A 431 -19.79 1.71 -13.90
C ILE A 431 -18.91 0.94 -14.90
N LEU A 432 -17.57 1.15 -14.84
CA LEU A 432 -16.62 0.52 -15.75
C LEU A 432 -16.26 -0.87 -15.26
N SER A 433 -16.58 -1.90 -16.02
CA SER A 433 -16.40 -3.32 -15.62
C SER A 433 -14.92 -3.66 -15.34
N GLU A 434 -13.99 -3.08 -16.07
CA GLU A 434 -12.56 -3.30 -15.87
C GLU A 434 -12.08 -2.70 -14.54
N VAL A 435 -12.56 -1.51 -14.22
CA VAL A 435 -12.24 -0.81 -12.97
C VAL A 435 -12.94 -1.49 -11.78
N TYR A 436 -14.17 -1.96 -11.98
CA TYR A 436 -14.88 -2.80 -11.02
C TYR A 436 -14.08 -4.04 -10.64
N MET A 437 -13.45 -4.74 -11.61
CA MET A 437 -12.60 -5.90 -11.32
C MET A 437 -11.35 -5.50 -10.50
N LEU A 438 -10.78 -4.33 -10.74
CA LEU A 438 -9.70 -3.81 -9.91
C LEU A 438 -10.17 -3.53 -8.48
N ALA A 439 -11.36 -2.96 -8.32
CA ALA A 439 -11.95 -2.72 -7.01
C ALA A 439 -12.14 -4.05 -6.23
N ILE A 440 -12.68 -5.06 -6.89
CA ILE A 440 -12.85 -6.41 -6.30
C ILE A 440 -11.49 -6.98 -5.88
N LEU A 441 -10.48 -6.92 -6.75
CA LEU A 441 -9.15 -7.41 -6.43
C LEU A 441 -8.55 -6.66 -5.23
N ASN A 442 -8.68 -5.33 -5.20
CA ASN A 442 -8.20 -4.54 -4.08
C ASN A 442 -8.83 -4.98 -2.74
N MET A 443 -10.15 -5.11 -2.72
CA MET A 443 -10.87 -5.54 -1.51
C MET A 443 -10.46 -6.96 -1.08
N ILE A 444 -10.26 -7.89 -2.02
CA ILE A 444 -9.77 -9.24 -1.73
C ILE A 444 -8.36 -9.19 -1.13
N LEU A 445 -7.45 -8.42 -1.72
CA LEU A 445 -6.07 -8.28 -1.27
C LEU A 445 -5.99 -7.66 0.12
N MET A 446 -6.88 -6.72 0.45
CA MET A 446 -6.97 -6.12 1.80
C MET A 446 -7.69 -7.01 2.82
N GLY A 447 -7.88 -8.29 2.48
CA GLY A 447 -8.47 -9.30 3.36
C GLY A 447 -9.98 -9.23 3.47
N ASP A 448 -10.62 -8.49 2.57
CA ASP A 448 -12.06 -8.41 2.43
C ASP A 448 -12.48 -9.05 1.09
N GLY A 449 -13.19 -10.15 1.16
CA GLY A 449 -13.79 -10.78 -0.03
C GLY A 449 -15.29 -10.55 -0.13
N SER A 450 -15.90 -9.90 0.86
CA SER A 450 -17.36 -9.85 1.01
C SER A 450 -17.99 -8.48 0.81
N SER A 451 -17.19 -7.41 0.60
CA SER A 451 -17.73 -6.06 0.40
C SER A 451 -18.69 -5.94 -0.78
N ASN A 452 -19.64 -5.05 -0.61
CA ASN A 452 -20.67 -4.78 -1.60
C ASN A 452 -20.16 -3.77 -2.63
N ILE A 453 -19.35 -4.23 -3.58
CA ILE A 453 -19.01 -3.45 -4.79
C ILE A 453 -19.96 -3.88 -5.90
N ILE A 454 -20.63 -2.92 -6.51
CA ILE A 454 -21.69 -3.16 -7.49
C ILE A 454 -21.30 -2.52 -8.82
N ASN A 455 -21.36 -3.29 -9.92
CA ASN A 455 -21.15 -2.75 -11.26
C ASN A 455 -22.46 -2.18 -11.82
N LYS A 456 -22.74 -0.92 -11.52
CA LYS A 456 -23.93 -0.18 -11.94
C LYS A 456 -23.67 1.31 -12.12
N ASP A 457 -24.50 1.97 -12.91
CA ASP A 457 -24.59 3.44 -12.96
C ASP A 457 -25.23 3.95 -11.65
N SER A 458 -24.44 4.61 -10.81
CA SER A 458 -24.87 5.13 -9.51
C SER A 458 -25.94 6.23 -9.62
N LEU A 459 -25.98 6.93 -10.74
CA LEU A 459 -26.94 8.02 -10.97
C LEU A 459 -28.29 7.52 -11.49
N LYS A 460 -28.30 6.47 -12.33
CA LYS A 460 -29.51 6.01 -13.04
C LYS A 460 -30.09 4.71 -12.50
N GLU A 461 -29.22 3.78 -12.05
CA GLU A 461 -29.63 2.40 -11.77
C GLU A 461 -29.60 2.05 -10.28
N PHE A 462 -28.91 2.84 -9.46
CA PHE A 462 -28.81 2.55 -8.04
C PHE A 462 -30.02 3.09 -7.28
N ASP A 463 -30.67 2.21 -6.54
CA ASP A 463 -31.88 2.47 -5.76
C ASP A 463 -31.65 2.62 -4.24
N GLY A 464 -30.39 2.52 -3.77
CA GLY A 464 -30.00 2.59 -2.36
C GLY A 464 -30.00 1.25 -1.64
N ASN A 465 -30.26 0.15 -2.33
CA ASN A 465 -30.22 -1.18 -1.74
C ASN A 465 -28.79 -1.74 -1.69
N TYR A 466 -28.58 -2.74 -0.82
CA TYR A 466 -27.39 -3.56 -0.87
C TYR A 466 -27.23 -4.21 -2.26
N GLY A 467 -26.02 -4.62 -2.55
CA GLY A 467 -25.75 -5.50 -3.68
C GLY A 467 -26.09 -6.97 -3.36
N PHE A 468 -25.48 -7.84 -4.11
CA PHE A 468 -25.59 -9.29 -4.13
C PHE A 468 -26.17 -9.94 -2.87
N GLY A 469 -27.23 -10.75 -3.03
CA GLY A 469 -27.87 -11.47 -1.95
C GLY A 469 -28.74 -10.64 -0.99
N LYS A 470 -28.77 -9.30 -1.17
CA LYS A 470 -29.52 -8.35 -0.32
C LYS A 470 -30.14 -7.22 -1.14
N THR A 471 -30.60 -7.51 -2.34
CA THR A 471 -31.08 -6.49 -3.30
C THR A 471 -32.33 -5.75 -2.84
N ASP A 472 -33.10 -6.31 -1.91
CA ASP A 472 -34.33 -5.72 -1.37
C ASP A 472 -34.13 -5.01 -0.03
N GLU A 473 -32.86 -4.96 0.48
CA GLU A 473 -32.51 -4.34 1.76
C GLU A 473 -31.81 -3.01 1.52
N LYS A 474 -32.30 -1.93 2.13
CA LYS A 474 -31.65 -0.62 2.05
C LYS A 474 -30.32 -0.61 2.78
N PHE A 475 -29.29 -0.04 2.15
CA PHE A 475 -28.02 0.23 2.79
C PHE A 475 -28.15 1.45 3.72
N PRO A 476 -27.95 1.31 5.03
CA PRO A 476 -28.20 2.38 5.98
C PRO A 476 -27.01 3.35 6.08
N ALA A 477 -26.62 3.96 4.95
CA ALA A 477 -25.46 4.84 4.89
C ALA A 477 -25.53 6.01 5.87
N ASP A 478 -24.47 6.18 6.65
CA ASP A 478 -24.24 7.31 7.55
C ASP A 478 -22.87 7.99 7.34
N ALA A 479 -22.07 7.46 6.44
CA ALA A 479 -20.84 8.07 5.96
C ALA A 479 -20.74 8.00 4.43
N PHE A 480 -20.35 9.10 3.80
CA PHE A 480 -20.14 9.18 2.36
C PHE A 480 -18.76 9.76 2.05
N VAL A 481 -18.01 9.05 1.24
CA VAL A 481 -16.70 9.48 0.72
C VAL A 481 -16.73 9.43 -0.80
N LEU A 482 -16.13 10.42 -1.47
CA LEU A 482 -16.21 10.49 -2.93
C LEU A 482 -15.04 11.25 -3.53
N ASN A 483 -14.55 10.74 -4.66
CA ASN A 483 -13.79 11.47 -5.66
C ASN A 483 -14.48 11.24 -7.02
N PRO A 484 -15.41 12.12 -7.44
CA PRO A 484 -16.22 11.90 -8.64
C PRO A 484 -15.44 12.20 -9.92
N PRO A 485 -15.91 11.73 -11.10
CA PRO A 485 -15.42 12.19 -12.39
C PRO A 485 -15.75 13.68 -12.57
N TYR A 486 -14.71 14.50 -12.81
CA TYR A 486 -14.85 15.97 -12.86
C TYR A 486 -15.53 16.48 -14.15
N SER A 487 -15.62 15.65 -15.19
CA SER A 487 -16.38 15.94 -16.41
C SER A 487 -17.89 15.80 -16.25
N ALA A 488 -18.36 15.14 -15.19
CA ALA A 488 -19.76 14.92 -14.95
C ALA A 488 -20.54 16.23 -14.68
N PRO A 489 -21.87 16.25 -14.84
CA PRO A 489 -22.71 17.44 -14.64
C PRO A 489 -22.45 18.12 -13.30
N GLY A 490 -22.39 19.46 -13.32
CA GLY A 490 -22.05 20.23 -12.13
C GLY A 490 -20.63 19.95 -11.62
N ASN A 491 -19.68 19.70 -12.54
CA ASN A 491 -18.30 19.34 -12.17
C ASN A 491 -18.20 18.14 -11.23
N GLY A 492 -19.15 17.19 -11.33
CA GLY A 492 -19.24 16.03 -10.44
C GLY A 492 -20.24 16.16 -9.28
N MET A 493 -20.79 17.35 -9.04
CA MET A 493 -21.73 17.59 -7.93
C MET A 493 -23.06 16.82 -8.07
N VAL A 494 -23.40 16.33 -9.26
CA VAL A 494 -24.54 15.44 -9.48
C VAL A 494 -24.45 14.16 -8.62
N PHE A 495 -23.25 13.60 -8.44
CA PHE A 495 -23.05 12.42 -7.57
C PHE A 495 -23.24 12.78 -6.10
N VAL A 496 -22.77 13.96 -5.68
CA VAL A 496 -22.92 14.44 -4.31
C VAL A 496 -24.39 14.67 -3.98
N GLU A 497 -25.13 15.39 -4.83
CA GLU A 497 -26.56 15.59 -4.67
C GLU A 497 -27.32 14.24 -4.57
N ARG A 498 -27.04 13.32 -5.51
CA ARG A 498 -27.67 12.02 -5.54
C ARG A 498 -27.44 11.23 -4.25
N ALA A 499 -26.18 11.12 -3.81
CA ALA A 499 -25.86 10.35 -2.61
C ALA A 499 -26.45 10.97 -1.34
N LEU A 500 -26.28 12.29 -1.14
CA LEU A 500 -26.77 12.96 0.07
C LEU A 500 -28.29 12.97 0.15
N SER A 501 -29.00 13.03 -0.99
CA SER A 501 -30.49 12.94 -1.01
C SER A 501 -31.02 11.56 -0.58
N MET A 502 -30.17 10.52 -0.65
CA MET A 502 -30.52 9.16 -0.24
C MET A 502 -30.12 8.82 1.19
N MET A 503 -29.37 9.70 1.86
CA MET A 503 -28.97 9.55 3.25
C MET A 503 -29.93 10.31 4.16
N SER A 504 -30.31 9.71 5.29
CA SER A 504 -31.15 10.36 6.30
C SER A 504 -30.35 11.17 7.32
N LYS A 505 -29.10 10.82 7.56
CA LYS A 505 -28.19 11.45 8.53
C LYS A 505 -26.75 11.04 8.26
N GLY A 506 -25.80 11.68 8.91
CA GLY A 506 -24.40 11.29 8.92
C GLY A 506 -23.47 12.39 8.43
N TYR A 507 -22.32 11.99 7.90
CA TYR A 507 -21.29 12.91 7.43
C TYR A 507 -20.78 12.52 6.05
N ALA A 508 -20.36 13.52 5.28
CA ALA A 508 -19.76 13.31 3.96
C ALA A 508 -18.48 14.12 3.81
N ALA A 509 -17.49 13.56 3.13
CA ALA A 509 -16.26 14.23 2.74
C ALA A 509 -15.95 13.93 1.28
N ILE A 510 -15.92 14.97 0.45
CA ILE A 510 -15.84 14.88 -1.00
C ILE A 510 -14.60 15.64 -1.47
N ILE A 511 -13.71 14.99 -2.22
CA ILE A 511 -12.64 15.69 -2.92
C ILE A 511 -13.06 15.92 -4.37
N ILE A 512 -13.01 17.18 -4.79
CA ILE A 512 -13.55 17.58 -6.09
C ILE A 512 -12.80 18.82 -6.60
N GLN A 513 -12.88 19.13 -7.90
CA GLN A 513 -12.26 20.34 -8.44
C GLN A 513 -12.82 21.61 -7.77
N ASN A 514 -11.95 22.59 -7.54
CA ASN A 514 -12.30 23.86 -6.89
C ASN A 514 -13.50 24.57 -7.54
N SER A 515 -13.63 24.48 -8.87
CA SER A 515 -14.76 25.07 -9.62
C SER A 515 -16.13 24.51 -9.23
N ALA A 516 -16.19 23.40 -8.50
CA ALA A 516 -17.44 22.83 -7.96
C ALA A 516 -18.06 23.70 -6.83
N GLY A 517 -17.30 24.64 -6.26
CA GLY A 517 -17.83 25.60 -5.28
C GLY A 517 -18.63 26.75 -5.89
N SER A 518 -18.74 26.81 -7.23
CA SER A 518 -19.40 27.90 -7.96
C SER A 518 -19.76 27.50 -9.40
N GLY A 519 -20.18 28.44 -10.22
CA GLY A 519 -20.35 28.29 -11.66
C GLY A 519 -21.36 27.20 -12.04
N LYS A 520 -20.93 26.20 -12.81
CA LYS A 520 -21.80 25.10 -13.29
C LYS A 520 -22.44 24.27 -12.19
N SER A 521 -21.89 24.31 -10.99
CA SER A 521 -22.34 23.53 -9.82
C SER A 521 -23.39 24.27 -9.00
N THR A 522 -23.60 25.56 -9.21
CA THR A 522 -24.42 26.44 -8.37
C THR A 522 -25.80 25.86 -8.06
N GLU A 523 -26.51 25.35 -9.05
CA GLU A 523 -27.84 24.79 -8.83
C GLU A 523 -27.81 23.46 -8.03
N TYR A 524 -26.77 22.65 -8.21
CA TYR A 524 -26.56 21.46 -7.39
C TYR A 524 -26.26 21.85 -5.95
N ASN A 525 -25.42 22.85 -5.74
CA ASN A 525 -25.02 23.35 -4.42
C ASN A 525 -26.25 23.84 -3.63
N LYS A 526 -27.15 24.62 -4.26
CA LYS A 526 -28.39 25.06 -3.64
C LYS A 526 -29.30 23.90 -3.23
N ARG A 527 -29.42 22.85 -4.07
CA ARG A 527 -30.24 21.68 -3.75
C ARG A 527 -29.64 20.85 -2.63
N ILE A 528 -28.32 20.68 -2.60
CA ILE A 528 -27.59 19.97 -1.53
C ILE A 528 -27.83 20.67 -0.18
N LEU A 529 -27.73 22.01 -0.12
CA LEU A 529 -27.91 22.76 1.12
C LEU A 529 -29.33 22.71 1.70
N LYS A 530 -30.30 22.26 0.92
CA LYS A 530 -31.69 22.02 1.46
C LYS A 530 -31.78 20.80 2.40
N HIS A 531 -30.81 19.90 2.34
CA HIS A 531 -30.81 18.63 3.09
C HIS A 531 -29.51 18.39 3.85
N SER A 532 -28.49 19.22 3.65
CA SER A 532 -27.17 19.03 4.24
C SER A 532 -26.54 20.37 4.60
N THR A 533 -25.81 20.38 5.71
CA THR A 533 -25.06 21.55 6.16
C THR A 533 -23.61 21.44 5.68
N LEU A 534 -23.08 22.42 4.95
CA LEU A 534 -21.66 22.52 4.64
C LEU A 534 -20.91 22.93 5.93
N LEU A 535 -20.00 22.05 6.40
CA LEU A 535 -19.21 22.28 7.61
C LEU A 535 -17.85 22.90 7.31
N ALA A 536 -17.23 22.48 6.21
CA ALA A 536 -15.92 22.97 5.83
C ALA A 536 -15.69 22.93 4.32
N SER A 537 -14.88 23.86 3.84
CA SER A 537 -14.29 23.91 2.50
C SER A 537 -12.78 24.01 2.67
N VAL A 538 -12.06 22.99 2.22
CA VAL A 538 -10.62 22.88 2.38
C VAL A 538 -9.96 22.90 1.00
N LYS A 539 -9.14 23.92 0.76
CA LYS A 539 -8.37 24.04 -0.49
C LYS A 539 -7.14 23.14 -0.41
N MET A 540 -7.04 22.16 -1.30
CA MET A 540 -5.98 21.14 -1.31
C MET A 540 -4.76 21.60 -2.12
N PRO A 541 -3.58 20.93 -1.96
CA PRO A 541 -2.43 21.19 -2.82
C PRO A 541 -2.73 20.99 -4.31
N ILE A 542 -2.19 21.86 -5.16
CA ILE A 542 -2.40 21.78 -6.62
C ILE A 542 -1.70 20.57 -7.25
N ASP A 543 -0.65 20.11 -6.62
CA ASP A 543 0.16 18.95 -7.05
C ASP A 543 -0.29 17.62 -6.45
N LEU A 544 -1.47 17.60 -5.81
CA LEU A 544 -1.99 16.40 -5.13
C LEU A 544 -2.11 15.19 -6.06
N PHE A 545 -2.49 15.41 -7.32
CA PHE A 545 -2.65 14.39 -8.36
C PHE A 545 -1.56 14.49 -9.42
N ILE A 546 -0.31 14.69 -8.99
CA ILE A 546 0.83 14.93 -9.87
C ILE A 546 1.01 13.81 -10.91
N GLY A 547 1.28 14.22 -12.17
CA GLY A 547 1.43 13.31 -13.30
C GLY A 547 0.12 12.88 -13.96
N LYS A 548 -1.05 13.20 -13.37
CA LYS A 548 -2.39 12.88 -13.92
C LYS A 548 -3.25 14.13 -14.14
N SER A 549 -3.22 15.09 -13.22
CA SER A 549 -4.01 16.31 -13.31
C SER A 549 -3.33 17.44 -12.53
N SER A 550 -3.34 18.66 -13.08
CA SER A 550 -2.92 19.89 -12.37
C SER A 550 -4.14 20.73 -11.99
N VAL A 551 -5.25 20.07 -11.67
CA VAL A 551 -6.50 20.74 -11.30
C VAL A 551 -6.47 21.05 -9.81
N GLN A 552 -6.73 22.31 -9.46
CA GLN A 552 -6.95 22.70 -8.06
C GLN A 552 -8.18 22.01 -7.52
N THR A 553 -8.03 21.28 -6.43
CA THR A 553 -9.13 20.57 -5.76
C THR A 553 -9.44 21.17 -4.39
N ASN A 554 -10.68 20.98 -3.97
CA ASN A 554 -11.15 21.25 -2.61
C ASN A 554 -11.75 19.98 -2.00
N VAL A 555 -11.70 19.89 -0.69
CA VAL A 555 -12.50 18.93 0.08
C VAL A 555 -13.67 19.66 0.71
N TYR A 556 -14.89 19.25 0.36
CA TYR A 556 -16.10 19.73 1.03
C TYR A 556 -16.58 18.70 2.03
N VAL A 557 -16.89 19.17 3.25
CA VAL A 557 -17.36 18.33 4.36
C VAL A 557 -18.76 18.73 4.74
N PHE A 558 -19.65 17.73 4.78
CA PHE A 558 -21.07 17.95 5.09
C PHE A 558 -21.54 17.18 6.31
N ARG A 559 -22.51 17.78 7.02
CA ARG A 559 -23.43 17.06 7.92
C ARG A 559 -24.73 16.84 7.14
N VAL A 560 -25.17 15.60 7.06
CA VAL A 560 -26.33 15.16 6.26
C VAL A 560 -27.57 15.07 7.13
N GLY A 561 -28.72 15.39 6.58
CA GLY A 561 -30.02 15.32 7.25
C GLY A 561 -30.49 16.62 7.88
N GLU A 562 -29.69 17.68 7.79
CA GLU A 562 -30.02 19.00 8.32
C GLU A 562 -29.72 20.07 7.26
N ALA A 563 -30.73 20.88 6.91
CA ALA A 563 -30.56 21.98 5.95
C ALA A 563 -29.59 23.05 6.52
N HIS A 564 -28.74 23.58 5.63
CA HIS A 564 -27.85 24.68 5.98
C HIS A 564 -28.63 25.98 6.25
N GLN A 565 -28.41 26.58 7.41
CA GLN A 565 -29.03 27.83 7.82
C GLN A 565 -28.09 29.01 7.52
N LYS A 566 -28.65 30.22 7.35
CA LYS A 566 -27.85 31.42 7.06
C LYS A 566 -26.82 31.75 8.14
N ASP A 567 -27.11 31.34 9.38
CA ASP A 567 -26.25 31.58 10.54
C ASP A 567 -25.24 30.45 10.80
N ASP A 568 -25.30 29.35 10.02
CA ASP A 568 -24.35 28.27 10.14
C ASP A 568 -22.95 28.72 9.71
N THR A 569 -21.96 28.37 10.52
CA THR A 569 -20.56 28.69 10.28
C THR A 569 -19.91 27.62 9.43
N VAL A 570 -19.26 28.04 8.34
CA VAL A 570 -18.42 27.20 7.50
C VAL A 570 -16.95 27.50 7.78
N LYS A 571 -16.14 26.47 7.90
CA LYS A 571 -14.69 26.56 8.09
C LYS A 571 -14.02 26.54 6.74
N PHE A 572 -13.35 27.61 6.36
CA PHE A 572 -12.56 27.74 5.15
C PHE A 572 -11.10 27.57 5.52
N ILE A 573 -10.43 26.56 4.94
CA ILE A 573 -9.06 26.18 5.31
C ILE A 573 -8.20 26.13 4.06
N ASP A 574 -7.13 26.92 4.01
CA ASP A 574 -6.11 26.83 2.97
C ASP A 574 -5.08 25.77 3.38
N PHE A 575 -5.21 24.59 2.78
CA PHE A 575 -4.33 23.44 2.94
C PHE A 575 -3.43 23.25 1.70
N SER A 576 -3.22 24.29 0.92
CA SER A 576 -2.39 24.24 -0.29
C SER A 576 -0.92 23.88 0.01
N VAL A 577 -0.46 24.10 1.25
CA VAL A 577 0.82 23.64 1.78
C VAL A 577 0.55 22.60 2.86
N ASP A 578 0.56 21.33 2.48
CA ASP A 578 0.19 20.22 3.37
C ASP A 578 1.37 19.56 4.11
N GLY A 579 2.58 20.11 3.95
CA GLY A 579 3.80 19.58 4.56
C GLY A 579 4.50 18.49 3.76
N TYR A 580 3.87 17.95 2.70
CA TYR A 580 4.50 17.02 1.79
C TYR A 580 5.15 17.71 0.60
N THR A 581 6.38 17.28 0.28
CA THR A 581 7.02 17.59 -1.01
C THR A 581 6.83 16.40 -1.96
N ARG A 582 6.38 16.70 -3.19
CA ARG A 582 6.13 15.72 -4.25
C ARG A 582 7.10 15.95 -5.39
N THR A 583 7.93 14.98 -5.73
CA THR A 583 8.88 15.09 -6.85
C THR A 583 8.35 14.34 -8.06
N ASN A 584 8.18 15.07 -9.18
CA ASN A 584 7.81 14.49 -10.46
C ASN A 584 9.07 14.14 -11.26
N ARG A 585 9.46 12.87 -11.29
CA ARG A 585 10.38 12.36 -12.31
C ARG A 585 9.54 11.52 -13.27
N LYS A 586 9.61 11.79 -14.57
CA LYS A 586 8.81 11.20 -15.68
C LYS A 586 8.72 9.66 -15.71
N LYS A 587 9.35 8.93 -14.79
CA LYS A 587 9.38 7.45 -14.69
C LYS A 587 9.35 6.92 -13.24
N ALA A 588 9.19 7.78 -12.25
CA ALA A 588 9.09 7.34 -10.86
C ALA A 588 7.73 7.76 -10.30
N SER A 589 7.09 6.86 -9.56
CA SER A 589 6.02 7.23 -8.65
C SER A 589 6.42 8.44 -7.84
N CYS A 590 5.43 9.28 -7.58
CA CYS A 590 5.60 10.46 -6.75
C CYS A 590 6.28 10.07 -5.42
N ASN A 591 7.54 10.45 -5.25
CA ASN A 591 8.21 10.32 -3.97
C ASN A 591 7.62 11.38 -3.04
N LEU A 592 6.75 10.93 -2.16
CA LEU A 592 6.14 11.74 -1.12
C LEU A 592 7.13 11.83 0.04
N ARG A 593 7.56 13.05 0.39
CA ARG A 593 8.43 13.28 1.55
C ARG A 593 7.75 14.21 2.51
N ASP A 594 7.70 13.82 3.78
CA ASP A 594 7.32 14.72 4.85
C ASP A 594 8.48 15.71 5.09
N THR A 595 8.28 16.96 4.72
CA THR A 595 9.27 18.02 4.81
C THR A 595 8.89 19.12 5.78
N ASP A 596 7.63 19.16 6.21
CA ASP A 596 7.11 20.15 7.16
C ASP A 596 5.90 19.60 7.94
N HIS A 597 6.15 18.65 8.84
CA HIS A 597 5.14 18.12 9.78
C HIS A 597 3.84 17.68 9.10
N ALA A 598 3.92 17.02 7.94
CA ALA A 598 2.75 16.68 7.16
C ALA A 598 1.74 15.82 7.93
N LYS A 599 2.20 14.84 8.68
CA LYS A 599 1.30 13.97 9.49
C LYS A 599 0.52 14.75 10.52
N GLU A 600 1.20 15.65 11.23
CA GLU A 600 0.60 16.55 12.23
C GLU A 600 -0.36 17.54 11.59
N ARG A 601 0.00 18.10 10.41
CA ARG A 601 -0.89 19.00 9.64
C ARG A 601 -2.17 18.30 9.22
N TYR A 602 -2.10 17.06 8.72
CA TYR A 602 -3.28 16.27 8.36
C TYR A 602 -4.15 15.96 9.59
N GLN A 603 -3.56 15.68 10.75
CA GLN A 603 -4.31 15.47 11.98
C GLN A 603 -4.96 16.77 12.47
N GLU A 604 -4.22 17.88 12.49
CA GLU A 604 -4.75 19.19 12.89
C GLU A 604 -5.88 19.64 11.97
N LEU A 605 -5.80 19.39 10.66
CA LEU A 605 -6.88 19.66 9.72
C LEU A 605 -8.19 18.95 10.12
N VAL A 606 -8.11 17.67 10.50
CA VAL A 606 -9.29 16.93 11.00
C VAL A 606 -9.84 17.58 12.27
N ASP A 607 -8.96 17.98 13.20
CA ASP A 607 -9.35 18.60 14.45
C ASP A 607 -9.96 19.99 14.26
N LEU A 608 -9.42 20.79 13.34
CA LEU A 608 -9.97 22.09 12.97
C LEU A 608 -11.37 21.96 12.36
N VAL A 609 -11.58 21.00 11.47
CA VAL A 609 -12.91 20.75 10.90
C VAL A 609 -13.90 20.29 11.97
N ARG A 610 -13.47 19.49 12.94
CA ARG A 610 -14.34 18.96 14.02
C ARG A 610 -14.61 19.98 15.11
N PHE A 611 -13.58 20.67 15.59
CA PHE A 611 -13.61 21.43 16.83
C PHE A 611 -13.37 22.93 16.64
N GLY A 612 -13.00 23.37 15.43
CA GLY A 612 -12.82 24.78 15.09
C GLY A 612 -11.54 25.41 15.59
N LYS A 613 -11.52 26.73 15.63
CA LYS A 613 -10.37 27.60 15.92
C LYS A 613 -9.56 27.24 17.18
N SER A 614 -10.20 26.65 18.18
CA SER A 614 -9.53 26.22 19.43
C SER A 614 -8.44 25.17 19.24
N LYS A 615 -8.35 24.56 18.04
CA LYS A 615 -7.36 23.53 17.67
C LYS A 615 -6.23 24.06 16.80
N LEU A 616 -6.17 25.37 16.54
CA LEU A 616 -5.05 25.98 15.82
C LEU A 616 -3.74 25.77 16.60
N ASN A 617 -2.74 25.22 15.94
CA ASN A 617 -1.41 24.96 16.47
C ASN A 617 -0.34 25.20 15.40
N ILE A 618 -0.29 24.36 14.34
CA ILE A 618 0.62 24.52 13.18
C ILE A 618 0.01 25.51 12.19
N PHE A 619 -1.31 25.42 11.97
CA PHE A 619 -2.04 26.37 11.13
C PHE A 619 -2.16 27.73 11.81
N THR A 620 -2.23 28.78 11.02
CA THR A 620 -2.39 30.16 11.45
C THR A 620 -3.76 30.70 11.07
N GLU A 621 -4.12 31.88 11.60
CA GLU A 621 -5.33 32.58 11.20
C GLU A 621 -5.33 33.03 9.72
N LYS A 622 -4.19 32.96 9.01
CA LYS A 622 -4.10 33.21 7.57
C LYS A 622 -4.62 32.02 6.77
N GLU A 623 -4.47 30.80 7.31
CA GLU A 623 -4.87 29.55 6.66
C GLU A 623 -6.25 29.06 7.12
N TYR A 624 -6.78 29.59 8.23
CA TYR A 624 -8.05 29.21 8.81
C TYR A 624 -8.99 30.40 8.97
N TYR A 625 -10.18 30.32 8.36
CA TYR A 625 -11.21 31.33 8.41
C TYR A 625 -12.58 30.72 8.67
N GLU A 626 -13.36 31.31 9.57
CA GLU A 626 -14.76 30.97 9.82
C GLU A 626 -15.66 32.02 9.16
N GLY A 627 -16.46 31.58 8.20
CA GLY A 627 -17.37 32.47 7.46
C GLY A 627 -18.77 31.88 7.37
N ARG A 628 -19.65 32.61 6.69
CA ARG A 628 -21.02 32.18 6.38
C ARG A 628 -21.21 32.13 4.88
N ILE A 629 -22.09 31.25 4.44
CA ILE A 629 -22.53 31.14 3.05
C ILE A 629 -24.05 31.43 2.97
N ASP A 630 -24.50 31.97 1.85
CA ASP A 630 -25.94 32.06 1.57
C ASP A 630 -26.42 30.76 0.94
N PRO A 631 -27.28 29.95 1.59
CA PRO A 631 -27.79 28.70 1.02
C PRO A 631 -28.53 28.87 -0.30
N ASN A 632 -28.97 30.10 -0.62
CA ASN A 632 -29.61 30.43 -1.89
C ASN A 632 -28.64 30.89 -2.98
N ASN A 633 -27.38 31.21 -2.63
CA ASN A 633 -26.37 31.63 -3.58
C ASN A 633 -25.76 30.42 -4.31
N GLY A 634 -25.23 29.43 -3.58
CA GLY A 634 -24.62 28.21 -4.14
C GLY A 634 -23.31 28.43 -4.88
N ALA A 635 -22.73 29.62 -4.86
CA ALA A 635 -21.52 30.00 -5.58
C ALA A 635 -20.39 30.54 -4.68
N ASP A 636 -20.57 30.49 -3.36
CA ASP A 636 -19.73 31.11 -2.36
C ASP A 636 -19.02 30.11 -1.44
N TRP A 637 -18.78 28.90 -1.93
CA TRP A 637 -18.18 27.81 -1.14
C TRP A 637 -16.65 27.85 -1.05
N ASN A 638 -15.99 28.78 -1.74
CA ASN A 638 -14.52 28.88 -1.78
C ASN A 638 -14.06 30.25 -1.24
N GLN A 639 -14.51 30.62 -0.04
CA GLN A 639 -14.06 31.85 0.59
C GLN A 639 -12.64 31.70 1.16
N THR A 640 -11.94 32.81 1.26
CA THR A 640 -10.63 32.91 1.89
C THR A 640 -10.68 33.92 3.02
N ALA A 641 -9.72 33.81 3.96
CA ALA A 641 -9.59 34.80 5.02
C ALA A 641 -9.50 36.22 4.39
N PRO A 642 -10.21 37.20 4.94
CA PRO A 642 -10.08 38.59 4.49
C PRO A 642 -8.62 39.03 4.59
N ILE A 643 -8.11 39.58 3.51
CA ILE A 643 -6.77 40.15 3.53
C ILE A 643 -6.82 41.43 4.35
N ASP A 644 -6.05 41.51 5.44
CA ASP A 644 -5.86 42.78 6.16
C ASP A 644 -5.03 43.69 5.27
N THR A 645 -5.71 44.64 4.65
CA THR A 645 -5.08 45.62 3.76
C THR A 645 -4.46 46.79 4.53
N LYS A 646 -4.49 46.79 5.85
CA LYS A 646 -3.83 47.81 6.66
C LYS A 646 -2.31 47.66 6.46
N PRO A 647 -1.63 48.75 6.03
CA PRO A 647 -0.18 48.72 5.88
C PRO A 647 0.50 48.33 7.19
N THR A 648 1.38 47.35 7.15
CA THR A 648 2.22 46.95 8.28
C THR A 648 3.44 47.89 8.37
N LEU A 649 4.12 47.88 9.50
CA LEU A 649 5.40 48.60 9.66
C LEU A 649 6.44 48.14 8.63
N GLU A 650 6.40 46.90 8.22
CA GLU A 650 7.29 46.35 7.17
C GLU A 650 6.94 46.90 5.77
N ASP A 651 5.67 47.01 5.45
CA ASP A 651 5.22 47.63 4.19
C ASP A 651 5.66 49.11 4.12
N PHE A 652 5.57 49.80 5.26
CA PHE A 652 6.04 51.15 5.38
C PHE A 652 7.56 51.26 5.18
N LYS A 653 8.33 50.38 5.84
CA LYS A 653 9.80 50.31 5.69
C LYS A 653 10.18 50.00 4.26
N LYS A 654 9.50 49.05 3.64
CA LYS A 654 9.74 48.67 2.22
C LYS A 654 9.46 49.85 1.29
N THR A 655 8.32 50.52 1.45
CA THR A 655 7.95 51.69 0.64
C THR A 655 8.99 52.81 0.78
N VAL A 656 9.46 53.07 2.01
CA VAL A 656 10.50 54.09 2.22
C VAL A 656 11.84 53.65 1.61
N SER A 657 12.20 52.39 1.70
CA SER A 657 13.43 51.84 1.11
C SER A 657 13.38 51.93 -0.43
N ASP A 658 12.25 51.55 -1.02
CA ASP A 658 12.04 51.61 -2.50
C ASP A 658 12.07 53.07 -2.99
N TYR A 659 11.46 54.00 -2.24
CA TYR A 659 11.51 55.41 -2.55
C TYR A 659 12.95 55.97 -2.48
N LEU A 660 13.69 55.64 -1.42
CA LEU A 660 15.09 56.08 -1.29
C LEU A 660 15.97 55.50 -2.41
N ALA A 661 15.78 54.21 -2.76
CA ALA A 661 16.49 53.62 -3.88
C ALA A 661 16.19 54.28 -5.21
N TRP A 662 14.92 54.70 -5.46
CA TRP A 662 14.51 55.45 -6.62
C TRP A 662 15.14 56.85 -6.64
N GLU A 663 15.11 57.60 -5.52
CA GLU A 663 15.76 58.93 -5.38
C GLU A 663 17.28 58.86 -5.65
N VAL A 664 17.97 57.86 -5.04
CA VAL A 664 19.40 57.67 -5.28
C VAL A 664 19.67 57.37 -6.76
N SER A 665 18.85 56.54 -7.39
CA SER A 665 18.98 56.23 -8.82
C SER A 665 18.78 57.46 -9.68
N ASN A 666 17.85 58.37 -9.35
CA ASN A 666 17.62 59.61 -10.08
C ASN A 666 18.78 60.61 -9.87
N LEU A 667 19.31 60.75 -8.67
CA LEU A 667 20.46 61.56 -8.39
C LEU A 667 21.70 61.13 -9.21
N LEU A 668 21.94 59.77 -9.24
CA LEU A 668 23.06 59.22 -10.02
C LEU A 668 22.87 59.45 -11.54
N LYS A 669 21.66 59.35 -12.04
CA LYS A 669 21.35 59.64 -13.46
C LYS A 669 21.51 61.10 -13.80
N ASN A 670 21.15 62.02 -12.90
CA ASN A 670 21.32 63.47 -13.11
C ASN A 670 22.78 63.87 -13.02
N GLN A 671 23.59 63.25 -12.16
CA GLN A 671 25.07 63.49 -12.12
C GLN A 671 25.75 63.04 -13.43
N SER A 672 25.36 61.88 -13.96
CA SER A 672 25.95 61.39 -15.22
C SER A 672 25.58 62.25 -16.43
N THR A 673 24.44 62.98 -16.40
CA THR A 673 24.03 63.94 -17.44
C THR A 673 24.70 65.30 -17.28
N GLU A 674 25.16 65.69 -16.10
CA GLU A 674 25.98 66.93 -15.89
C GLU A 674 27.43 66.74 -16.29
N ASP A 675 28.03 65.59 -15.99
CA ASP A 675 29.42 65.25 -16.40
C ASP A 675 29.57 65.15 -17.93
N ASP A 676 28.53 64.65 -18.64
CA ASP A 676 28.49 64.67 -20.13
C ASP A 676 28.34 66.07 -20.74
N ARG A 677 27.90 67.07 -19.97
CA ARG A 677 27.78 68.48 -20.42
C ARG A 677 29.03 69.30 -20.16
N LEU A 678 29.89 68.87 -19.23
CA LEU A 678 31.15 69.57 -18.91
C LEU A 678 32.35 68.98 -19.66
N GLY A 679 32.16 67.93 -20.43
CA GLY A 679 33.20 67.27 -21.25
C GLY A 679 33.12 67.63 -22.76
N LYS A 680 32.43 68.70 -23.17
CA LYS A 680 32.43 69.22 -24.52
C LYS A 680 33.06 70.60 -24.61
#